data_e4b66f6aadc4a969cfafc9524e819e0c
#
_entry.id   e4b66f6aadc4a969cfafc9524e819e0c
#
_cell.length_a   1.000
_cell.length_b   1.000
_cell.length_c   1.000
_cell.angle_alpha   90.00
_cell.angle_beta   90.00
_cell.angle_gamma   90.00
#
_symmetry.space_group_name_H-M   'P 1'
#
loop_
_entity.id
_entity.type
_entity.pdbx_description
1 polymer ?
#
loop_
_entity_poly.entity_id
_entity_poly.type
_entity_poly.pdbx_seq_one_letter_code
_entity_poly.pdbx_strand_id
1 'polypeptide(L)'
;MRKQILTQALLALCGGALVLTACVDKDYDFGNLDTTVKIGDGSLMLPTSSTEDIQLNNLFSLTDDGAVMESADGFYYLHKGGSSTEQTIHIGEIKFESPNIKGFENVTLYGQDVPASTKAYAPSPVSDPAPAVILWEYPFEEKTEIKFNEKSSTQINADVLDIKEIALGNDQTVTFKLTVKDYGTKLKSLRFGTLRIELPLGFDIEKAIYNDNHPDYKDKDPKDSENHVVETTPQLETNKQVLLFPTAPLELAKTNKANIVLKLKGAYMGNNGCFSFEPGATPMKDMGKVNMLESEVKILGDLHVADVDINYDALSAADLVQIAMGNYSAVLPTSIKFDGRGEFKNSVSPSDNNLYVSKFTGSIHHAIDKIDDIQLNNLPDFLTEDDVCLDLSAPQLFLKVNTNLPVTATVRDLVMTSYPKNGAAPCDVVIAKQGVTPSISFLSKENGYVVPLVKQLENIEYPSEYANSTFGAPVQVSNLEQLLVKVPDHLSIMGGGNNGRLVVELNNCVDLPVNSDYKVQFDYMAHCKLTFGPNFKLVYRSDETGIDLGSGLDKISFDALIIEAQMKTTIPLEALLEATPIDKDGNVINGMEISKQVRSGGSYKVVNPLTIRANADGSQEADNIRLVLKAKQGSINDYLKESAHQFDGIKLKATLQNTHNIDASLRATSYIKLTNVRIGVDGGVTIIDK
;
A
#
# COMPACT_ATOMS: atom_id res chain seq x y z
N MET A 1 -31.59 20.62 -21.67
CA MET A 1 -32.72 19.88 -21.07
C MET A 1 -32.59 19.68 -19.58
N ARG A 2 -31.40 19.25 -19.03
CA ARG A 2 -31.23 18.99 -17.59
C ARG A 2 -31.26 20.24 -16.69
N LYS A 3 -30.71 21.37 -17.12
CA LYS A 3 -30.84 22.64 -16.38
C LYS A 3 -32.30 23.06 -16.21
N GLN A 4 -33.14 22.84 -17.21
CA GLN A 4 -34.55 23.20 -17.16
C GLN A 4 -35.33 22.40 -16.12
N ILE A 5 -35.02 21.12 -15.86
CA ILE A 5 -35.74 20.28 -14.89
C ILE A 5 -35.41 20.70 -13.46
N LEU A 6 -34.15 21.00 -13.16
CA LEU A 6 -33.71 21.49 -11.84
C LEU A 6 -34.35 22.87 -11.56
N THR A 7 -34.32 23.71 -12.55
CA THR A 7 -34.94 25.02 -12.58
C THR A 7 -36.44 24.95 -12.38
N GLN A 8 -37.13 24.02 -13.09
CA GLN A 8 -38.58 23.80 -12.97
C GLN A 8 -38.96 23.27 -11.58
N ALA A 9 -38.18 22.40 -10.98
CA ALA A 9 -38.43 21.89 -9.64
C ALA A 9 -38.21 22.94 -8.54
N LEU A 10 -37.20 23.81 -8.68
CA LEU A 10 -36.97 24.94 -7.77
C LEU A 10 -37.94 26.07 -8.01
N LEU A 11 -38.36 26.31 -9.25
CA LEU A 11 -39.44 27.23 -9.58
C LEU A 11 -40.83 26.71 -9.10
N ALA A 12 -41.06 25.41 -9.08
CA ALA A 12 -42.21 24.82 -8.40
C ALA A 12 -42.12 25.03 -6.87
N LEU A 13 -40.92 25.10 -6.31
CA LEU A 13 -40.68 25.45 -4.91
C LEU A 13 -40.81 26.94 -4.61
N CYS A 14 -40.46 27.81 -5.55
CA CYS A 14 -40.39 29.27 -5.31
C CYS A 14 -41.42 30.09 -6.07
N GLY A 15 -42.14 29.50 -6.98
CA GLY A 15 -43.13 30.27 -7.72
C GLY A 15 -43.92 29.46 -8.74
N GLY A 16 -45.20 29.40 -8.55
CA GLY A 16 -46.15 28.89 -9.55
C GLY A 16 -46.10 29.63 -10.88
N ALA A 17 -45.05 30.37 -11.20
CA ALA A 17 -44.90 31.08 -12.47
C ALA A 17 -44.98 30.16 -13.70
N LEU A 18 -44.50 28.91 -13.57
CA LEU A 18 -44.67 27.89 -14.63
C LEU A 18 -46.08 27.35 -14.75
N VAL A 19 -46.89 27.46 -13.70
CA VAL A 19 -48.29 27.01 -13.74
C VAL A 19 -49.18 28.06 -14.45
N LEU A 20 -48.75 29.33 -14.50
CA LEU A 20 -49.51 30.39 -15.18
C LEU A 20 -49.53 30.20 -16.70
N THR A 21 -48.51 29.60 -17.30
CA THR A 21 -48.51 29.33 -18.75
C THR A 21 -49.33 28.11 -19.17
N ALA A 22 -49.65 27.21 -18.23
CA ALA A 22 -50.40 25.99 -18.50
C ALA A 22 -51.93 26.15 -18.35
N CYS A 23 -52.44 27.24 -17.74
CA CYS A 23 -53.84 27.40 -17.39
C CYS A 23 -54.53 28.61 -18.07
N VAL A 24 -53.87 29.25 -19.02
CA VAL A 24 -54.58 30.23 -19.85
C VAL A 24 -55.25 29.52 -21.01
N ASP A 25 -56.51 29.05 -20.78
CA ASP A 25 -57.37 28.60 -21.85
C ASP A 25 -57.61 29.80 -22.77
N LYS A 26 -57.28 29.66 -24.06
CA LYS A 26 -57.36 30.74 -25.06
C LYS A 26 -58.76 31.21 -25.36
N ASP A 27 -59.79 30.62 -24.70
CA ASP A 27 -61.17 30.87 -24.94
C ASP A 27 -61.84 31.94 -24.03
N TYR A 28 -61.09 32.57 -23.12
CA TYR A 28 -61.57 33.74 -22.37
C TYR A 28 -61.21 35.03 -23.10
N ASP A 29 -62.07 35.49 -23.93
CA ASP A 29 -61.97 36.82 -24.53
C ASP A 29 -62.38 37.92 -23.54
N PHE A 30 -61.44 38.52 -22.88
CA PHE A 30 -61.60 39.64 -21.96
C PHE A 30 -61.84 40.98 -22.71
N GLY A 31 -61.83 40.97 -24.04
CA GLY A 31 -61.98 42.18 -24.86
C GLY A 31 -63.36 42.83 -24.87
N ASN A 32 -64.42 42.17 -24.31
CA ASN A 32 -65.81 42.63 -24.34
C ASN A 32 -66.45 42.88 -22.97
N LEU A 33 -65.62 43.03 -21.89
CA LEU A 33 -66.14 43.41 -20.59
C LEU A 33 -66.22 44.94 -20.48
N ASP A 34 -67.41 45.48 -20.33
CA ASP A 34 -67.68 46.87 -20.14
C ASP A 34 -67.06 47.38 -18.84
N THR A 35 -66.43 48.48 -18.98
CA THR A 35 -65.55 49.31 -18.14
C THR A 35 -65.66 49.27 -16.62
N THR A 36 -64.53 49.20 -15.96
CA THR A 36 -64.27 49.46 -14.55
C THR A 36 -65.01 48.59 -13.53
N VAL A 37 -64.81 47.28 -13.57
CA VAL A 37 -65.34 46.40 -12.53
C VAL A 37 -64.21 46.14 -11.49
N LYS A 38 -64.32 46.68 -10.26
CA LYS A 38 -63.53 46.26 -9.11
C LYS A 38 -64.10 44.98 -8.55
N ILE A 39 -63.45 43.86 -8.75
CA ILE A 39 -63.86 42.57 -8.22
C ILE A 39 -63.16 42.36 -6.84
N GLY A 40 -63.94 42.58 -5.75
CA GLY A 40 -63.60 42.28 -4.37
C GLY A 40 -62.58 43.26 -3.71
N ASP A 41 -62.70 43.41 -2.40
CA ASP A 41 -61.74 44.14 -1.56
C ASP A 41 -60.71 43.22 -0.87
N GLY A 42 -60.56 41.96 -1.36
CA GLY A 42 -59.66 40.91 -0.81
C GLY A 42 -58.89 40.19 -1.87
N SER A 43 -58.08 39.21 -1.48
CA SER A 43 -57.31 38.38 -2.42
C SER A 43 -58.23 37.44 -3.21
N LEU A 44 -58.14 37.51 -4.53
CA LEU A 44 -58.75 36.55 -5.45
C LEU A 44 -57.81 35.39 -5.69
N MET A 45 -58.17 34.21 -5.18
CA MET A 45 -57.33 33.02 -5.26
C MET A 45 -58.00 31.96 -6.11
N LEU A 46 -57.27 31.48 -7.14
CA LEU A 46 -57.68 30.40 -8.00
C LEU A 46 -56.95 29.12 -7.61
N PRO A 47 -57.66 28.03 -7.36
CA PRO A 47 -57.00 26.75 -7.10
C PRO A 47 -56.37 26.23 -8.38
N THR A 48 -55.16 25.75 -8.28
CA THR A 48 -54.44 25.04 -9.34
C THR A 48 -54.30 23.57 -8.95
N SER A 49 -53.49 22.80 -9.66
CA SER A 49 -53.19 21.41 -9.31
C SER A 49 -52.17 21.28 -8.24
N SER A 50 -52.00 20.10 -7.66
CA SER A 50 -50.86 19.72 -6.86
C SER A 50 -49.70 19.28 -7.77
N THR A 51 -48.45 19.44 -7.35
CA THR A 51 -47.34 18.83 -8.07
C THR A 51 -47.29 17.34 -7.83
N GLU A 52 -46.70 16.61 -8.74
CA GLU A 52 -46.20 15.25 -8.44
C GLU A 52 -45.11 15.30 -7.37
N ASP A 53 -44.74 14.13 -6.87
CA ASP A 53 -43.58 14.03 -5.95
C ASP A 53 -42.30 14.37 -6.71
N ILE A 54 -41.65 15.49 -6.31
CA ILE A 54 -40.40 15.91 -6.92
C ILE A 54 -39.29 15.15 -6.14
N GLN A 55 -38.94 13.98 -6.67
CA GLN A 55 -37.92 13.12 -6.03
C GLN A 55 -36.54 13.74 -6.13
N LEU A 56 -35.69 13.38 -5.16
CA LEU A 56 -34.32 13.89 -5.05
C LEU A 56 -33.48 13.56 -6.29
N ASN A 57 -33.68 12.39 -6.89
CA ASN A 57 -33.02 11.97 -8.14
C ASN A 57 -33.40 12.83 -9.37
N ASN A 58 -34.59 13.46 -9.35
CA ASN A 58 -35.05 14.38 -10.40
C ASN A 58 -34.52 15.80 -10.21
N LEU A 59 -34.22 16.16 -8.93
CA LEU A 59 -33.66 17.48 -8.59
C LEU A 59 -32.16 17.53 -8.87
N PHE A 60 -31.46 16.47 -8.49
CA PHE A 60 -30.00 16.35 -8.63
C PHE A 60 -29.69 15.05 -9.33
N SER A 61 -29.16 15.10 -10.54
CA SER A 61 -28.68 13.90 -11.26
C SER A 61 -27.43 13.35 -10.60
N LEU A 62 -27.53 12.93 -9.34
CA LEU A 62 -26.40 12.53 -8.50
C LEU A 62 -25.67 11.31 -9.06
N THR A 63 -26.37 10.44 -9.77
CA THR A 63 -25.81 9.19 -10.31
C THR A 63 -25.21 9.29 -11.70
N ASP A 64 -25.47 10.39 -12.43
CA ASP A 64 -25.08 10.54 -13.84
C ASP A 64 -23.56 10.56 -14.05
N ASP A 65 -22.81 11.03 -13.07
CA ASP A 65 -21.36 11.19 -13.14
C ASP A 65 -20.59 10.02 -12.54
N GLY A 66 -21.29 8.98 -12.06
CA GLY A 66 -20.72 7.74 -11.57
C GLY A 66 -19.92 7.85 -10.26
N ALA A 67 -19.96 9.00 -9.58
CA ALA A 67 -19.36 9.18 -8.25
C ALA A 67 -20.36 8.84 -7.12
N VAL A 68 -21.64 8.86 -7.42
CA VAL A 68 -22.72 8.51 -6.49
C VAL A 68 -23.51 7.35 -7.08
N MET A 69 -23.82 6.36 -6.27
CA MET A 69 -24.69 5.24 -6.65
C MET A 69 -25.90 5.14 -5.73
N GLU A 70 -26.98 4.59 -6.24
CA GLU A 70 -28.12 4.16 -5.44
C GLU A 70 -27.95 2.67 -5.10
N SER A 71 -28.06 2.35 -3.82
CA SER A 71 -28.00 0.97 -3.37
C SER A 71 -29.38 0.30 -3.38
N ALA A 72 -29.40 -1.02 -3.23
CA ALA A 72 -30.63 -1.80 -3.20
C ALA A 72 -31.58 -1.42 -2.04
N ASP A 73 -31.09 -0.80 -0.98
CA ASP A 73 -31.88 -0.28 0.14
C ASP A 73 -32.42 1.14 -0.11
N GLY A 74 -32.15 1.69 -1.29
CA GLY A 74 -32.63 3.00 -1.75
C GLY A 74 -31.88 4.19 -1.15
N PHE A 75 -30.70 3.98 -0.52
CA PHE A 75 -29.84 5.07 -0.08
C PHE A 75 -28.81 5.44 -1.14
N TYR A 76 -28.39 6.68 -1.12
CA TYR A 76 -27.24 7.12 -1.91
C TYR A 76 -25.92 6.87 -1.22
N TYR A 77 -24.96 6.44 -2.01
CA TYR A 77 -23.58 6.18 -1.60
C TYR A 77 -22.60 6.98 -2.45
N LEU A 78 -21.60 7.56 -1.81
CA LEU A 78 -20.38 7.94 -2.53
C LEU A 78 -19.67 6.64 -2.91
N HIS A 79 -19.43 6.45 -4.20
CA HIS A 79 -18.82 5.24 -4.74
C HIS A 79 -17.88 5.63 -5.88
N LYS A 80 -16.61 5.82 -5.56
CA LYS A 80 -15.60 6.23 -6.53
C LYS A 80 -14.31 5.49 -6.29
N GLY A 81 -13.89 4.73 -7.27
CA GLY A 81 -12.65 3.98 -7.26
C GLY A 81 -11.70 4.39 -8.37
N GLY A 82 -10.47 3.95 -8.23
CA GLY A 82 -9.43 4.09 -9.23
C GLY A 82 -8.20 3.26 -8.88
N SER A 83 -7.24 3.24 -9.78
CA SER A 83 -5.99 2.51 -9.63
C SER A 83 -4.82 3.44 -9.94
N SER A 84 -3.72 3.29 -9.19
CA SER A 84 -2.47 3.95 -9.54
C SER A 84 -1.74 3.21 -10.66
N THR A 85 -0.74 3.86 -11.21
CA THR A 85 0.23 3.21 -12.09
C THR A 85 1.00 2.13 -11.30
N GLU A 86 1.24 0.97 -11.93
CA GLU A 86 2.05 -0.10 -11.34
C GLU A 86 3.49 0.40 -11.14
N GLN A 87 4.01 0.20 -9.93
CA GLN A 87 5.38 0.54 -9.55
C GLN A 87 6.21 -0.72 -9.41
N THR A 88 7.50 -0.62 -9.73
CA THR A 88 8.43 -1.74 -9.60
C THR A 88 9.43 -1.45 -8.48
N ILE A 89 9.48 -2.35 -7.50
CA ILE A 89 10.54 -2.38 -6.48
C ILE A 89 11.62 -3.33 -6.98
N HIS A 90 12.76 -2.79 -7.37
CA HIS A 90 13.90 -3.57 -7.82
C HIS A 90 14.81 -3.88 -6.64
N ILE A 91 14.97 -5.17 -6.32
CA ILE A 91 15.97 -5.63 -5.38
C ILE A 91 17.21 -6.01 -6.19
N GLY A 92 18.20 -5.15 -6.13
CA GLY A 92 19.42 -5.29 -6.91
C GLY A 92 20.26 -6.52 -6.53
N GLU A 93 21.33 -6.72 -7.29
CA GLU A 93 22.32 -7.74 -7.03
C GLU A 93 23.06 -7.45 -5.72
N ILE A 94 23.19 -8.48 -4.87
CA ILE A 94 24.05 -8.43 -3.67
C ILE A 94 25.23 -9.37 -3.91
N LYS A 95 26.43 -8.82 -3.85
CA LYS A 95 27.66 -9.56 -4.02
C LYS A 95 28.72 -9.06 -3.07
N PHE A 96 29.61 -9.95 -2.66
CA PHE A 96 30.76 -9.65 -1.82
C PHE A 96 32.03 -10.06 -2.52
N GLU A 97 33.14 -9.36 -2.28
CA GLU A 97 34.44 -9.80 -2.77
C GLU A 97 34.79 -11.17 -2.15
N SER A 98 35.48 -12.00 -2.91
CA SER A 98 35.89 -13.32 -2.44
C SER A 98 36.76 -13.21 -1.19
N PRO A 99 36.57 -14.15 -0.26
CA PRO A 99 37.39 -14.18 0.94
C PRO A 99 38.84 -14.49 0.59
N ASN A 100 39.73 -13.86 1.31
CA ASN A 100 41.12 -14.27 1.35
C ASN A 100 41.25 -15.42 2.38
N ILE A 101 41.75 -16.57 1.93
CA ILE A 101 41.96 -17.73 2.78
C ILE A 101 43.46 -17.85 2.98
N LYS A 102 43.90 -17.50 4.17
CA LYS A 102 45.31 -17.61 4.55
C LYS A 102 45.62 -19.09 4.75
N GLY A 103 46.68 -19.54 4.11
CA GLY A 103 47.19 -20.91 4.30
C GLY A 103 48.22 -20.99 5.40
N PHE A 104 48.68 -22.20 5.65
CA PHE A 104 49.87 -22.50 6.43
C PHE A 104 50.88 -23.20 5.53
N GLU A 105 52.18 -22.89 5.68
CA GLU A 105 53.23 -23.44 4.82
C GLU A 105 54.40 -23.97 5.63
N ASN A 106 54.95 -25.09 5.16
CA ASN A 106 56.15 -25.73 5.71
C ASN A 106 56.07 -26.04 7.23
N VAL A 107 54.85 -26.35 7.72
CA VAL A 107 54.69 -26.82 9.09
C VAL A 107 55.36 -28.16 9.23
N THR A 108 56.16 -28.30 10.28
CA THR A 108 56.88 -29.55 10.56
C THR A 108 56.04 -30.41 11.49
N LEU A 109 55.56 -31.53 10.98
CA LEU A 109 54.90 -32.54 11.80
C LEU A 109 55.92 -33.57 12.24
N TYR A 110 55.92 -33.89 13.53
CA TYR A 110 56.81 -34.87 14.12
C TYR A 110 56.10 -36.19 14.29
N GLY A 111 56.78 -37.25 13.85
CA GLY A 111 56.23 -38.59 13.91
C GLY A 111 56.43 -39.22 15.29
N GLN A 112 55.48 -40.08 15.65
CA GLN A 112 55.48 -40.84 16.88
C GLN A 112 54.88 -42.24 16.70
N ASP A 113 55.19 -43.15 17.64
CA ASP A 113 54.59 -44.48 17.65
C ASP A 113 53.09 -44.41 17.95
N VAL A 114 52.34 -45.22 17.22
CA VAL A 114 50.90 -45.34 17.41
C VAL A 114 50.57 -46.16 18.66
N PRO A 115 49.67 -45.71 19.55
CA PRO A 115 49.23 -46.49 20.69
C PRO A 115 48.71 -47.89 20.31
N ALA A 116 49.03 -48.89 21.06
CA ALA A 116 48.69 -50.29 20.76
C ALA A 116 47.19 -50.53 20.54
N SER A 117 46.34 -49.70 21.14
CA SER A 117 44.89 -49.77 21.03
C SER A 117 44.34 -49.30 19.67
N THR A 118 45.16 -48.59 18.87
CA THR A 118 44.74 -47.97 17.60
C THR A 118 45.46 -48.59 16.39
N LYS A 119 46.27 -49.60 16.56
CA LYS A 119 47.15 -50.17 15.54
C LYS A 119 46.45 -50.92 14.41
N ALA A 120 45.19 -51.33 14.59
CA ALA A 120 44.45 -52.02 13.56
C ALA A 120 43.23 -51.24 13.13
N TYR A 121 43.05 -50.99 11.84
CA TYR A 121 41.82 -50.47 11.32
C TYR A 121 41.19 -51.49 10.36
N ALA A 122 39.85 -51.53 10.36
CA ALA A 122 39.11 -52.34 9.38
C ALA A 122 39.23 -51.69 8.01
N PRO A 123 39.57 -52.41 6.96
CA PRO A 123 39.45 -51.92 5.61
C PRO A 123 37.96 -51.71 5.27
N SER A 124 37.71 -50.85 4.28
CA SER A 124 36.34 -50.64 3.76
C SER A 124 35.65 -51.97 3.49
N PRO A 125 34.32 -52.09 3.76
CA PRO A 125 33.61 -53.40 3.67
C PRO A 125 33.50 -54.02 2.28
N VAL A 126 34.22 -53.54 1.29
CA VAL A 126 33.99 -53.93 -0.13
C VAL A 126 35.18 -54.66 -0.76
N SER A 127 36.34 -54.70 -0.13
CA SER A 127 37.46 -55.51 -0.64
C SER A 127 38.11 -56.24 0.52
N ASP A 128 38.46 -57.48 0.33
CA ASP A 128 39.07 -58.37 1.28
C ASP A 128 40.65 -58.30 1.24
N PRO A 129 41.26 -57.20 1.60
CA PRO A 129 42.67 -57.18 1.97
C PRO A 129 42.79 -57.31 3.48
N ALA A 130 43.82 -58.01 3.91
CA ALA A 130 44.14 -58.08 5.31
C ALA A 130 44.17 -56.69 5.98
N PRO A 131 43.69 -56.55 7.21
CA PRO A 131 43.64 -55.26 7.88
C PRO A 131 45.05 -54.67 7.93
N ALA A 132 45.19 -53.45 7.38
CA ALA A 132 46.43 -52.71 7.45
C ALA A 132 46.75 -52.35 8.89
N VAL A 133 48.02 -52.50 9.28
CA VAL A 133 48.48 -52.17 10.62
C VAL A 133 49.09 -50.79 10.60
N ILE A 134 48.52 -49.84 11.37
CA ILE A 134 49.10 -48.52 11.52
C ILE A 134 50.36 -48.60 12.37
N LEU A 135 51.45 -48.14 11.81
CA LEU A 135 52.79 -48.24 12.41
C LEU A 135 53.29 -46.91 13.03
N TRP A 136 52.92 -45.80 12.41
CA TRP A 136 53.45 -44.48 12.72
C TRP A 136 52.45 -43.41 12.47
N GLU A 137 52.44 -42.34 13.27
CA GLU A 137 51.54 -41.23 13.11
C GLU A 137 52.21 -39.83 13.23
N TYR A 138 51.68 -38.84 12.55
CA TYR A 138 52.09 -37.44 12.64
C TYR A 138 50.85 -36.64 13.03
N PRO A 139 50.64 -36.37 14.33
CA PRO A 139 49.55 -35.53 14.78
C PRO A 139 49.73 -34.09 14.33
N PHE A 140 48.64 -33.42 14.03
CA PHE A 140 48.64 -31.99 13.66
C PHE A 140 47.43 -31.27 14.19
N GLU A 141 47.63 -29.98 14.51
CA GLU A 141 46.61 -28.99 14.80
C GLU A 141 47.05 -27.69 14.16
N GLU A 142 46.42 -27.38 13.01
CA GLU A 142 46.79 -26.19 12.26
C GLU A 142 45.62 -25.20 12.19
N LYS A 143 45.99 -23.92 12.20
CA LYS A 143 45.02 -22.84 12.09
C LYS A 143 45.19 -22.10 10.77
N THR A 144 44.05 -21.80 10.17
CA THR A 144 43.98 -20.93 9.02
C THR A 144 42.91 -19.89 9.26
N GLU A 145 42.95 -18.81 8.53
CA GLU A 145 41.98 -17.71 8.63
C GLU A 145 41.25 -17.56 7.32
N ILE A 146 39.93 -17.40 7.40
CA ILE A 146 39.16 -16.88 6.31
C ILE A 146 38.95 -15.40 6.61
N LYS A 147 39.56 -14.54 5.80
CA LYS A 147 39.48 -13.09 5.97
C LYS A 147 38.85 -12.49 4.76
N PHE A 148 37.72 -11.80 4.95
CA PHE A 148 37.16 -10.97 3.95
C PHE A 148 37.86 -9.62 3.93
N ASN A 149 38.12 -9.08 2.74
CA ASN A 149 38.94 -7.89 2.59
C ASN A 149 38.24 -6.67 3.20
N GLU A 150 38.82 -5.99 4.18
CA GLU A 150 38.28 -4.81 4.87
C GLU A 150 37.91 -3.65 3.92
N LYS A 151 38.46 -3.66 2.70
CA LYS A 151 38.18 -2.65 1.66
C LYS A 151 37.05 -3.00 0.75
N SER A 152 36.43 -4.17 0.86
CA SER A 152 35.31 -4.55 0.05
C SER A 152 34.02 -3.90 0.57
N SER A 153 33.89 -2.58 0.34
CA SER A 153 32.58 -1.95 0.39
C SER A 153 31.77 -2.47 -0.77
N THR A 154 31.14 -3.59 -0.63
CA THR A 154 30.08 -3.99 -1.52
C THR A 154 28.98 -2.96 -1.35
N GLN A 155 28.67 -2.22 -2.39
CA GLN A 155 27.51 -1.36 -2.40
C GLN A 155 26.29 -2.28 -2.40
N ILE A 156 25.79 -2.58 -1.20
CA ILE A 156 24.45 -3.12 -1.06
C ILE A 156 23.52 -2.06 -1.61
N ASN A 157 22.56 -2.48 -2.42
CA ASN A 157 21.55 -1.57 -2.97
C ASN A 157 21.02 -0.65 -1.85
N ALA A 158 20.84 0.62 -2.17
CA ALA A 158 20.45 1.69 -1.25
C ALA A 158 19.19 1.39 -0.41
N ASP A 159 18.40 0.40 -0.82
CA ASP A 159 17.12 0.05 -0.19
C ASP A 159 17.25 -1.02 0.92
N VAL A 160 18.38 -1.73 1.02
CA VAL A 160 18.59 -2.75 2.07
C VAL A 160 19.11 -2.09 3.34
N LEU A 161 18.40 -2.27 4.46
CA LEU A 161 18.75 -1.70 5.77
C LEU A 161 19.58 -2.63 6.64
N ASP A 162 19.21 -3.90 6.66
CA ASP A 162 19.75 -4.91 7.54
C ASP A 162 19.77 -6.25 6.85
N ILE A 163 20.85 -6.97 6.98
CA ILE A 163 20.99 -8.34 6.49
C ILE A 163 21.35 -9.23 7.69
N LYS A 164 20.49 -10.18 7.99
CA LYS A 164 20.70 -11.16 9.07
C LYS A 164 21.30 -12.46 8.56
N GLU A 165 20.88 -12.85 7.36
CA GLU A 165 21.27 -14.10 6.72
C GLU A 165 21.29 -13.92 5.22
N ILE A 166 22.22 -14.57 4.55
CA ILE A 166 22.30 -14.64 3.09
C ILE A 166 22.32 -16.11 2.66
N ALA A 167 21.58 -16.41 1.62
CA ALA A 167 21.72 -17.66 0.88
C ALA A 167 22.58 -17.41 -0.36
N LEU A 168 23.59 -18.22 -0.55
CA LEU A 168 24.47 -18.10 -1.71
C LEU A 168 23.83 -18.81 -2.91
N GLY A 169 24.15 -18.33 -4.10
CA GLY A 169 23.83 -19.04 -5.34
C GLY A 169 24.54 -20.38 -5.40
N ASN A 170 24.04 -21.28 -6.23
CA ASN A 170 24.58 -22.62 -6.38
C ASN A 170 26.08 -22.62 -6.72
N ASP A 171 26.81 -23.64 -6.21
CA ASP A 171 28.18 -23.98 -6.57
C ASP A 171 29.26 -22.96 -6.14
N GLN A 172 29.08 -22.30 -5.01
CA GLN A 172 30.15 -21.56 -4.37
C GLN A 172 30.85 -22.46 -3.34
N THR A 173 32.18 -22.52 -3.42
CA THR A 173 32.96 -23.46 -2.62
C THR A 173 34.21 -22.80 -2.02
N VAL A 174 34.56 -23.24 -0.81
CA VAL A 174 35.88 -23.04 -0.23
C VAL A 174 36.62 -24.35 -0.29
N THR A 175 37.80 -24.34 -0.86
CA THR A 175 38.62 -25.55 -0.98
C THR A 175 39.92 -25.38 -0.17
N PHE A 176 40.16 -26.27 0.78
CA PHE A 176 41.44 -26.40 1.42
C PHE A 176 42.25 -27.47 0.69
N LYS A 177 43.40 -27.07 0.16
CA LYS A 177 44.38 -27.96 -0.49
C LYS A 177 45.46 -28.32 0.51
N LEU A 178 45.44 -29.56 0.95
CA LEU A 178 46.42 -30.09 1.88
C LEU A 178 47.52 -30.82 1.08
N THR A 179 48.80 -30.59 1.46
CA THR A 179 49.94 -31.19 0.76
C THR A 179 50.97 -31.63 1.76
N VAL A 180 51.50 -32.84 1.59
CA VAL A 180 52.63 -33.36 2.38
C VAL A 180 53.88 -33.36 1.53
N LYS A 181 54.98 -32.95 2.10
CA LYS A 181 56.30 -32.89 1.48
C LYS A 181 57.36 -33.54 2.39
N ASP A 182 58.53 -33.80 1.85
CA ASP A 182 59.73 -34.28 2.57
C ASP A 182 59.54 -35.59 3.34
N TYR A 183 58.64 -36.46 2.86
CA TYR A 183 58.39 -37.75 3.49
C TYR A 183 59.34 -38.87 2.98
N GLY A 184 60.27 -38.55 2.08
CA GLY A 184 61.30 -39.44 1.61
C GLY A 184 60.79 -40.50 0.58
N THR A 185 61.70 -41.41 0.21
CA THR A 185 61.42 -42.46 -0.77
C THR A 185 60.92 -43.78 -0.18
N LYS A 186 61.00 -43.91 1.15
CA LYS A 186 60.63 -45.11 1.90
C LYS A 186 59.11 -45.25 2.12
N LEU A 187 58.34 -44.20 1.80
CA LEU A 187 56.90 -44.19 1.83
C LEU A 187 56.30 -44.14 0.41
N LYS A 188 55.24 -44.86 0.16
CA LYS A 188 54.44 -44.83 -1.06
C LYS A 188 53.30 -43.80 -0.95
N SER A 189 52.69 -43.81 0.23
CA SER A 189 51.52 -43.02 0.55
C SER A 189 51.47 -42.65 2.03
N LEU A 190 50.56 -41.76 2.39
CA LEU A 190 50.16 -41.41 3.74
C LEU A 190 48.65 -41.43 3.82
N ARG A 191 48.09 -41.58 5.01
CA ARG A 191 46.63 -41.60 5.21
C ARG A 191 46.26 -40.67 6.34
N PHE A 192 45.11 -40.02 6.20
CA PHE A 192 44.50 -39.34 7.35
C PHE A 192 43.86 -40.39 8.26
N GLY A 193 44.30 -40.52 9.47
CA GLY A 193 43.67 -41.36 10.49
C GLY A 193 42.39 -40.70 10.99
N THR A 194 42.53 -39.49 11.44
CA THR A 194 41.40 -38.61 11.76
C THR A 194 41.58 -37.28 11.03
N LEU A 195 40.49 -36.73 10.58
CA LEU A 195 40.46 -35.40 9.97
C LEU A 195 39.23 -34.66 10.46
N ARG A 196 39.48 -33.60 11.24
CA ARG A 196 38.43 -32.76 11.81
C ARG A 196 38.68 -31.32 11.39
N ILE A 197 37.66 -30.65 10.92
CA ILE A 197 37.72 -29.23 10.58
C ILE A 197 36.72 -28.52 11.46
N GLU A 198 37.18 -27.53 12.20
CA GLU A 198 36.37 -26.66 13.01
C GLU A 198 36.22 -25.32 12.31
N LEU A 199 34.96 -24.91 12.12
CA LEU A 199 34.61 -23.70 11.43
C LEU A 199 33.72 -22.84 12.33
N PRO A 200 33.74 -21.52 12.18
CA PRO A 200 32.80 -20.64 12.90
C PRO A 200 31.35 -20.85 12.45
N LEU A 201 30.40 -20.47 13.27
CA LEU A 201 28.97 -20.56 12.96
C LEU A 201 28.50 -19.66 11.82
N GLY A 202 29.34 -18.72 11.37
CA GLY A 202 28.94 -17.73 10.38
C GLY A 202 28.72 -18.25 8.97
N PHE A 203 29.23 -19.44 8.63
CA PHE A 203 28.98 -20.05 7.33
C PHE A 203 27.92 -21.13 7.45
N ASP A 204 26.97 -21.12 6.53
CA ASP A 204 26.05 -22.24 6.35
C ASP A 204 26.65 -23.18 5.30
N ILE A 205 27.14 -24.33 5.75
CA ILE A 205 27.82 -25.33 4.91
C ILE A 205 26.83 -26.47 4.62
N GLU A 206 26.55 -26.68 3.36
CA GLU A 206 25.69 -27.78 2.94
C GLU A 206 26.37 -29.13 3.24
N LYS A 207 27.60 -29.27 2.76
CA LYS A 207 28.42 -30.46 2.95
C LYS A 207 29.90 -30.16 2.69
N ALA A 208 30.76 -31.04 3.17
CA ALA A 208 32.17 -31.07 2.82
C ALA A 208 32.52 -32.35 2.08
N ILE A 209 33.39 -32.23 1.10
CA ILE A 209 33.84 -33.32 0.26
C ILE A 209 35.35 -33.42 0.35
N TYR A 210 35.82 -34.55 0.82
CA TYR A 210 37.23 -34.91 0.71
C TYR A 210 37.48 -35.52 -0.67
N ASN A 211 38.53 -35.07 -1.36
CA ASN A 211 38.98 -35.60 -2.63
C ASN A 211 40.49 -35.55 -2.72
N ASP A 212 41.13 -36.70 -2.95
CA ASP A 212 42.61 -36.77 -3.06
C ASP A 212 43.12 -36.35 -4.45
N ASN A 213 42.27 -35.95 -5.40
CA ASN A 213 42.64 -35.62 -6.79
C ASN A 213 43.40 -36.72 -7.55
N HIS A 214 43.16 -37.95 -7.24
CA HIS A 214 43.83 -39.02 -7.94
C HIS A 214 43.48 -38.98 -9.44
N PRO A 215 44.48 -38.99 -10.36
CA PRO A 215 44.22 -38.77 -11.79
C PRO A 215 43.36 -39.88 -12.44
N ASP A 216 43.33 -41.06 -11.84
CA ASP A 216 42.60 -42.22 -12.34
C ASP A 216 41.09 -42.18 -11.97
N TYR A 217 40.67 -41.21 -11.14
CA TYR A 217 39.31 -41.17 -10.57
C TYR A 217 38.48 -39.93 -10.98
N LYS A 218 38.94 -39.17 -11.96
CA LYS A 218 38.28 -37.94 -12.40
C LYS A 218 36.83 -38.08 -12.86
N ASP A 219 36.43 -39.29 -13.29
CA ASP A 219 35.14 -39.52 -13.95
C ASP A 219 34.33 -40.67 -13.31
N LYS A 220 34.70 -41.15 -12.13
CA LYS A 220 33.94 -42.24 -11.48
C LYS A 220 32.88 -41.72 -10.53
N ASP A 221 31.71 -42.38 -10.57
CA ASP A 221 30.58 -42.14 -9.67
C ASP A 221 31.03 -42.13 -8.21
N PRO A 222 30.67 -41.12 -7.40
CA PRO A 222 30.97 -41.07 -5.97
C PRO A 222 30.48 -42.27 -5.15
N LYS A 223 29.72 -43.15 -5.76
CA LYS A 223 29.28 -44.46 -5.20
C LYS A 223 30.24 -45.58 -5.44
N ASP A 224 31.28 -45.36 -6.22
CA ASP A 224 32.32 -46.40 -6.40
C ASP A 224 33.17 -46.45 -5.15
N SER A 225 33.23 -47.64 -4.57
CA SER A 225 33.64 -48.01 -3.22
C SER A 225 35.13 -47.92 -2.90
N GLU A 226 35.90 -47.18 -3.66
CA GLU A 226 37.32 -46.92 -3.34
C GLU A 226 37.44 -45.49 -2.77
N ASN A 227 37.56 -45.39 -1.51
CA ASN A 227 37.74 -44.32 -0.51
C ASN A 227 38.42 -42.99 -0.92
N HIS A 228 38.32 -42.56 -2.17
CA HIS A 228 38.96 -41.36 -2.70
C HIS A 228 38.08 -40.10 -2.64
N VAL A 229 36.77 -40.28 -2.52
CA VAL A 229 35.81 -39.17 -2.33
C VAL A 229 34.91 -39.50 -1.14
N VAL A 230 34.99 -38.71 -0.10
CA VAL A 230 34.17 -38.88 1.11
C VAL A 230 33.42 -37.59 1.39
N GLU A 231 32.11 -37.73 1.56
CA GLU A 231 31.26 -36.58 1.93
C GLU A 231 30.93 -36.63 3.43
N THR A 232 30.90 -35.49 4.04
CA THR A 232 30.41 -35.29 5.41
C THR A 232 29.56 -34.02 5.52
N THR A 233 28.65 -34.01 6.48
CA THR A 233 27.86 -32.84 6.80
C THR A 233 28.30 -32.23 8.12
N PRO A 234 28.17 -30.89 8.30
CA PRO A 234 28.58 -30.25 9.52
C PRO A 234 27.73 -30.69 10.71
N GLN A 235 28.40 -30.87 11.85
CA GLN A 235 27.79 -31.09 13.15
C GLN A 235 27.90 -29.80 13.95
N LEU A 236 26.82 -29.37 14.59
CA LEU A 236 26.85 -28.18 15.45
C LEU A 236 27.39 -28.55 16.82
N GLU A 237 28.42 -27.90 17.26
CA GLU A 237 28.92 -27.87 18.62
C GLU A 237 28.77 -26.46 19.22
N THR A 238 29.04 -26.31 20.50
CA THR A 238 28.95 -24.99 21.15
C THR A 238 29.90 -23.98 20.46
N ASN A 239 29.29 -22.96 19.81
CA ASN A 239 30.01 -21.88 19.13
C ASN A 239 30.84 -22.26 17.89
N LYS A 240 30.68 -23.45 17.34
CA LYS A 240 31.36 -23.88 16.12
C LYS A 240 30.62 -24.96 15.36
N GLN A 241 30.94 -25.08 14.08
CA GLN A 241 30.59 -26.21 13.24
C GLN A 241 31.75 -27.14 13.11
N VAL A 242 31.52 -28.42 13.13
CA VAL A 242 32.55 -29.44 13.05
C VAL A 242 32.26 -30.36 11.89
N LEU A 243 33.21 -30.48 10.99
CA LEU A 243 33.25 -31.47 9.94
C LEU A 243 34.14 -32.60 10.39
N LEU A 244 33.57 -33.77 10.63
CA LEU A 244 34.31 -34.96 11.02
C LEU A 244 34.27 -35.94 9.85
N PHE A 245 35.39 -36.21 9.26
CA PHE A 245 35.51 -37.24 8.25
C PHE A 245 35.58 -38.60 8.91
N PRO A 246 35.04 -39.66 8.26
CA PRO A 246 34.94 -41.02 8.83
C PRO A 246 36.32 -41.52 9.24
N THR A 247 36.33 -42.39 10.23
CA THR A 247 37.54 -43.02 10.82
C THR A 247 38.29 -43.96 9.89
N ALA A 248 37.79 -44.23 8.68
CA ALA A 248 38.56 -44.95 7.66
C ALA A 248 39.68 -44.05 7.13
N PRO A 249 40.92 -44.46 7.16
CA PRO A 249 42.03 -43.61 6.74
C PRO A 249 41.85 -43.17 5.29
N LEU A 250 41.78 -41.87 5.10
CA LEU A 250 41.70 -41.25 3.78
C LEU A 250 43.08 -41.27 3.16
N GLU A 251 43.28 -41.98 2.06
CA GLU A 251 44.56 -42.05 1.36
C GLU A 251 44.94 -40.69 0.79
N LEU A 252 46.13 -40.20 1.11
CA LEU A 252 46.77 -39.12 0.37
C LEU A 252 47.39 -39.79 -0.87
N ALA A 253 46.76 -39.68 -1.98
CA ALA A 253 47.18 -40.29 -3.23
C ALA A 253 48.66 -40.11 -3.56
N LYS A 254 49.13 -40.80 -4.58
CA LYS A 254 50.52 -40.70 -5.11
C LYS A 254 50.98 -39.27 -5.38
N THR A 255 50.07 -38.30 -5.42
CA THR A 255 50.35 -36.86 -5.57
C THR A 255 50.63 -36.17 -4.24
N ASN A 256 50.42 -36.81 -3.10
CA ASN A 256 50.52 -36.28 -1.74
C ASN A 256 49.72 -35.04 -1.51
N LYS A 257 48.58 -34.93 -2.15
CA LYS A 257 47.66 -33.79 -2.12
C LYS A 257 46.25 -34.30 -1.87
N ALA A 258 45.53 -33.55 -1.06
CA ALA A 258 44.11 -33.74 -0.84
C ALA A 258 43.40 -32.39 -0.91
N ASN A 259 42.17 -32.39 -1.41
CA ASN A 259 41.31 -31.23 -1.35
C ASN A 259 40.12 -31.50 -0.41
N ILE A 260 39.83 -30.55 0.42
CA ILE A 260 38.61 -30.52 1.21
C ILE A 260 37.77 -29.41 0.66
N VAL A 261 36.69 -29.76 -0.02
CA VAL A 261 35.80 -28.84 -0.69
C VAL A 261 34.56 -28.62 0.19
N LEU A 262 34.41 -27.41 0.73
CA LEU A 262 33.24 -26.99 1.47
C LEU A 262 32.24 -26.38 0.49
N LYS A 263 31.09 -26.99 0.33
CA LYS A 263 29.99 -26.40 -0.40
C LYS A 263 29.26 -25.41 0.51
N LEU A 264 29.26 -24.15 0.13
CA LEU A 264 28.60 -23.07 0.88
C LEU A 264 27.14 -22.98 0.43
N LYS A 265 26.24 -22.90 1.39
CA LYS A 265 24.81 -22.66 1.19
C LYS A 265 24.43 -21.23 1.51
N GLY A 266 25.08 -20.66 2.54
CA GLY A 266 24.78 -19.33 2.99
C GLY A 266 25.79 -18.78 3.99
N ALA A 267 25.45 -17.65 4.59
CA ALA A 267 26.16 -17.09 5.71
C ALA A 267 25.21 -16.32 6.64
N TYR A 268 25.50 -16.39 7.94
CA TYR A 268 24.77 -15.67 8.98
C TYR A 268 25.48 -14.36 9.33
N MET A 269 24.68 -13.31 9.54
CA MET A 269 25.14 -11.98 9.89
C MET A 269 24.90 -11.72 11.39
N GLY A 270 25.76 -10.92 12.00
CA GLY A 270 25.59 -10.50 13.41
C GLY A 270 26.54 -11.19 14.37
N ASN A 271 26.23 -11.15 15.69
CA ASN A 271 27.14 -11.48 16.78
C ASN A 271 27.76 -12.90 16.77
N ASN A 272 27.15 -13.84 16.05
CA ASN A 272 27.64 -15.21 15.88
C ASN A 272 28.05 -15.52 14.43
N GLY A 273 28.01 -14.53 13.53
CA GLY A 273 28.26 -14.69 12.10
C GLY A 273 29.64 -14.20 11.67
N CYS A 274 30.01 -14.55 10.45
CA CYS A 274 31.23 -14.06 9.81
C CYS A 274 31.13 -12.62 9.34
N PHE A 275 29.94 -12.07 9.32
CA PHE A 275 29.65 -10.76 8.78
C PHE A 275 28.94 -9.90 9.82
N SER A 276 29.29 -8.62 9.91
CA SER A 276 28.51 -7.61 10.60
C SER A 276 28.10 -6.52 9.63
N PHE A 277 26.91 -6.00 9.82
CA PHE A 277 26.36 -4.92 9.02
C PHE A 277 26.29 -3.66 9.88
N GLU A 278 26.96 -2.59 9.46
CA GLU A 278 26.83 -1.28 10.08
C GLU A 278 25.87 -0.44 9.22
N PRO A 279 24.65 -0.18 9.68
CA PRO A 279 23.74 0.70 8.96
C PRO A 279 24.35 2.12 8.88
N GLY A 280 24.48 2.65 7.69
CA GLY A 280 24.89 4.04 7.47
C GLY A 280 23.86 5.00 8.09
N ALA A 281 24.36 6.01 8.80
CA ALA A 281 23.52 7.09 9.26
C ALA A 281 23.15 7.99 8.08
N THR A 282 21.96 7.84 7.54
CA THR A 282 21.29 8.74 6.58
C THR A 282 22.14 9.48 5.53
N PRO A 283 21.70 9.53 4.28
CA PRO A 283 20.46 9.03 3.71
C PRO A 283 20.63 7.64 3.07
N MET A 284 19.56 6.97 2.70
CA MET A 284 19.51 5.62 2.12
C MET A 284 20.51 5.31 1.00
N LYS A 285 21.19 6.30 0.43
CA LYS A 285 22.23 6.13 -0.60
C LYS A 285 23.57 5.62 -0.07
N ASP A 286 23.81 5.73 1.22
CA ASP A 286 25.05 5.30 1.88
C ASP A 286 24.77 4.17 2.88
N MET A 287 23.84 3.29 2.56
CA MET A 287 23.52 2.15 3.39
C MET A 287 24.69 1.19 3.48
N GLY A 288 25.29 1.25 4.58
CA GLY A 288 26.07 0.27 5.28
C GLY A 288 27.27 -0.34 4.55
N LYS A 289 28.39 -0.22 5.17
CA LYS A 289 29.54 -1.11 4.89
C LYS A 289 29.26 -2.43 5.58
N VAL A 290 29.41 -3.53 4.86
CA VAL A 290 29.44 -4.86 5.46
C VAL A 290 30.85 -5.04 6.03
N ASN A 291 30.97 -5.07 7.33
CA ASN A 291 32.21 -5.43 8.00
C ASN A 291 32.27 -6.94 8.14
N MET A 292 33.33 -7.52 7.61
CA MET A 292 33.52 -8.95 7.64
C MET A 292 34.51 -9.30 8.75
N LEU A 293 34.11 -10.20 9.63
CA LEU A 293 34.92 -10.65 10.73
C LEU A 293 35.98 -11.65 10.23
N GLU A 294 37.17 -11.61 10.82
CA GLU A 294 38.16 -12.68 10.66
C GLU A 294 37.62 -13.94 11.32
N SER A 295 37.63 -15.03 10.59
CA SER A 295 37.13 -16.31 11.08
C SER A 295 38.25 -17.33 11.09
N GLU A 296 38.62 -17.84 12.30
CA GLU A 296 39.56 -18.91 12.45
C GLU A 296 38.97 -20.25 12.03
N VAL A 297 39.69 -20.98 11.22
CA VAL A 297 39.41 -22.36 10.86
C VAL A 297 40.50 -23.22 11.41
N LYS A 298 40.18 -24.26 12.19
CA LYS A 298 41.12 -25.24 12.67
C LYS A 298 41.02 -26.54 11.89
N ILE A 299 42.17 -27.06 11.47
CA ILE A 299 42.30 -28.34 10.81
C ILE A 299 43.14 -29.23 11.72
N LEU A 300 42.49 -30.24 12.31
CA LEU A 300 43.05 -31.13 13.29
C LEU A 300 43.01 -32.57 12.80
N GLY A 301 43.97 -33.35 13.20
CA GLY A 301 43.99 -34.76 12.89
C GLY A 301 45.35 -35.38 13.03
N ASP A 302 45.50 -36.47 12.37
CA ASP A 302 46.76 -37.21 12.32
C ASP A 302 46.94 -37.83 10.92
N LEU A 303 48.18 -37.86 10.46
CA LEU A 303 48.59 -38.60 9.27
C LEU A 303 49.19 -39.89 9.72
N HIS A 304 48.69 -41.00 9.18
CA HIS A 304 49.10 -42.36 9.48
C HIS A 304 49.98 -42.93 8.40
N VAL A 305 50.94 -43.76 8.80
CA VAL A 305 51.66 -44.68 7.96
C VAL A 305 51.25 -46.09 8.36
N ALA A 306 50.59 -46.75 7.46
CA ALA A 306 50.30 -48.19 7.61
C ALA A 306 51.41 -49.04 6.98
N ASP A 307 51.45 -50.32 7.29
CA ASP A 307 52.39 -51.29 6.70
C ASP A 307 52.29 -51.31 5.16
N VAL A 308 51.11 -51.15 4.62
CA VAL A 308 50.88 -51.05 3.18
C VAL A 308 51.43 -49.81 2.51
N ASP A 309 51.68 -48.74 3.28
CA ASP A 309 52.17 -47.47 2.80
C ASP A 309 53.70 -47.43 2.68
N ILE A 310 54.39 -48.48 3.16
CA ILE A 310 55.83 -48.60 3.11
C ILE A 310 56.26 -48.99 1.70
N ASN A 311 57.29 -48.31 1.19
CA ASN A 311 57.92 -48.68 -0.07
C ASN A 311 59.03 -49.71 0.20
N TYR A 312 58.66 -50.97 0.28
CA TYR A 312 59.57 -52.06 0.57
C TYR A 312 60.74 -52.18 -0.43
N ASP A 313 60.53 -51.76 -1.68
CA ASP A 313 61.56 -51.78 -2.73
C ASP A 313 62.66 -50.74 -2.49
N ALA A 314 62.37 -49.71 -1.70
CA ALA A 314 63.33 -48.65 -1.33
C ALA A 314 64.01 -48.92 0.00
N LEU A 315 63.72 -50.03 0.69
CA LEU A 315 64.30 -50.34 2.00
C LEU A 315 65.57 -51.18 1.83
N SER A 316 66.56 -50.85 2.69
CA SER A 316 67.77 -51.68 2.88
C SER A 316 67.46 -52.90 3.77
N ALA A 317 68.33 -53.90 3.73
CA ALA A 317 68.24 -55.02 4.65
C ALA A 317 68.27 -54.60 6.12
N ALA A 318 69.01 -53.54 6.45
CA ALA A 318 69.05 -52.98 7.81
C ALA A 318 67.69 -52.36 8.18
N ASP A 319 67.04 -51.65 7.26
CA ASP A 319 65.73 -51.08 7.50
C ASP A 319 64.63 -52.17 7.75
N LEU A 320 64.71 -53.27 7.03
CA LEU A 320 63.82 -54.41 7.26
C LEU A 320 63.94 -55.01 8.62
N VAL A 321 65.15 -55.12 9.12
CA VAL A 321 65.46 -55.59 10.49
C VAL A 321 64.88 -54.61 11.53
N GLN A 322 65.00 -53.28 11.32
CA GLN A 322 64.40 -52.31 12.21
C GLN A 322 62.91 -52.35 12.26
N ILE A 323 62.27 -52.49 11.11
CA ILE A 323 60.82 -52.68 11.02
C ILE A 323 60.37 -53.94 11.76
N ALA A 324 61.04 -55.06 11.53
CA ALA A 324 60.77 -56.33 12.20
C ALA A 324 60.93 -56.23 13.76
N MET A 325 61.80 -55.35 14.23
CA MET A 325 61.98 -55.07 15.64
C MET A 325 60.99 -54.08 16.21
N GLY A 326 60.08 -53.47 15.36
CA GLY A 326 59.18 -52.44 15.76
C GLY A 326 59.80 -51.04 15.97
N ASN A 327 61.04 -50.86 15.49
CA ASN A 327 61.82 -49.60 15.64
C ASN A 327 61.55 -48.71 14.39
N TYR A 328 60.32 -48.20 14.25
CA TYR A 328 59.86 -47.43 13.09
C TYR A 328 60.59 -46.10 12.96
N SER A 329 61.00 -45.45 14.07
CA SER A 329 61.71 -44.18 14.07
C SER A 329 63.08 -44.25 13.40
N ALA A 330 63.68 -45.45 13.30
CA ALA A 330 64.91 -45.65 12.59
C ALA A 330 64.80 -45.72 11.09
N VAL A 331 63.55 -45.97 10.56
CA VAL A 331 63.29 -46.23 9.16
C VAL A 331 62.44 -45.17 8.52
N LEU A 332 61.35 -44.76 9.22
CA LEU A 332 60.40 -43.83 8.73
C LEU A 332 60.87 -42.38 9.02
N PRO A 333 60.42 -41.40 8.24
CA PRO A 333 60.75 -39.99 8.50
C PRO A 333 60.32 -39.60 9.91
N THR A 334 61.23 -39.04 10.70
CA THR A 334 60.92 -38.52 12.04
C THR A 334 60.13 -37.23 11.98
N SER A 335 60.15 -36.56 10.83
CA SER A 335 59.32 -35.40 10.53
C SER A 335 59.02 -35.29 9.08
N ILE A 336 57.86 -34.68 8.76
CA ILE A 336 57.40 -34.35 7.41
C ILE A 336 56.99 -32.89 7.34
N LYS A 337 56.90 -32.36 6.14
CA LYS A 337 56.37 -31.00 5.92
C LYS A 337 54.91 -31.05 5.46
N PHE A 338 54.09 -30.20 6.07
CA PHE A 338 52.69 -30.12 5.81
C PHE A 338 52.30 -28.69 5.40
N ASP A 339 51.58 -28.56 4.30
CA ASP A 339 51.08 -27.29 3.79
C ASP A 339 49.57 -27.37 3.65
N GLY A 340 48.93 -26.27 3.95
CA GLY A 340 47.52 -26.05 3.66
C GLY A 340 47.31 -24.73 2.94
N ARG A 341 46.60 -24.76 1.79
CA ARG A 341 46.23 -23.54 1.07
C ARG A 341 44.73 -23.53 0.84
N GLY A 342 44.14 -22.35 1.06
CA GLY A 342 42.73 -22.14 0.79
C GLY A 342 42.49 -21.49 -0.58
N GLU A 343 41.43 -21.86 -1.21
CA GLU A 343 40.96 -21.28 -2.48
C GLU A 343 39.42 -21.16 -2.44
N PHE A 344 38.94 -19.99 -2.79
CA PHE A 344 37.50 -19.80 -3.04
C PHE A 344 37.21 -19.95 -4.52
N LYS A 345 36.11 -20.62 -4.85
CA LYS A 345 35.65 -20.78 -6.24
C LYS A 345 34.18 -20.48 -6.35
N ASN A 346 33.85 -19.72 -7.39
CA ASN A 346 32.50 -19.45 -7.82
C ASN A 346 32.33 -20.04 -9.22
N SER A 347 31.46 -21.02 -9.35
CA SER A 347 31.17 -21.65 -10.65
C SER A 347 30.26 -20.80 -11.54
N VAL A 348 29.51 -19.87 -10.97
CA VAL A 348 28.59 -18.98 -11.69
C VAL A 348 29.36 -17.94 -12.50
N SER A 349 30.41 -17.39 -11.94
CA SER A 349 31.28 -16.42 -12.61
C SER A 349 32.76 -16.64 -12.24
N PRO A 350 33.42 -17.61 -12.88
CA PRO A 350 34.80 -17.94 -12.55
C PRO A 350 35.80 -16.80 -12.76
N SER A 351 35.41 -15.77 -13.52
CA SER A 351 36.29 -14.64 -13.87
C SER A 351 36.32 -13.54 -12.83
N ASP A 352 35.30 -13.36 -12.03
CA ASP A 352 35.22 -12.31 -11.02
C ASP A 352 35.33 -12.83 -9.57
N ASN A 353 35.20 -14.11 -9.37
CA ASN A 353 35.42 -14.82 -8.10
C ASN A 353 34.73 -14.22 -6.87
N ASN A 354 33.58 -13.51 -7.07
CA ASN A 354 32.81 -12.92 -5.98
C ASN A 354 31.83 -13.92 -5.36
N LEU A 355 31.45 -13.68 -4.10
CA LEU A 355 30.32 -14.33 -3.44
C LEU A 355 29.02 -13.71 -3.96
N TYR A 356 28.22 -14.48 -4.65
CA TYR A 356 26.90 -14.05 -5.15
C TYR A 356 25.78 -14.53 -4.23
N VAL A 357 24.99 -13.58 -3.78
CA VAL A 357 23.81 -13.84 -2.97
C VAL A 357 22.66 -14.18 -3.88
N SER A 358 21.90 -15.24 -3.60
CA SER A 358 20.67 -15.59 -4.29
C SER A 358 19.44 -15.09 -3.57
N LYS A 359 19.48 -15.13 -2.24
CA LYS A 359 18.42 -14.69 -1.34
C LYS A 359 19.02 -14.10 -0.07
N PHE A 360 18.27 -13.27 0.62
CA PHE A 360 18.67 -12.80 1.94
C PHE A 360 17.49 -12.73 2.91
N THR A 361 17.80 -12.79 4.19
CA THR A 361 16.89 -12.51 5.30
C THR A 361 17.32 -11.20 5.95
N GLY A 362 16.40 -10.27 6.11
CA GLY A 362 16.73 -8.94 6.61
C GLY A 362 15.59 -7.95 6.53
N SER A 363 15.92 -6.68 6.36
CA SER A 363 14.96 -5.59 6.25
C SER A 363 15.32 -4.66 5.09
N ILE A 364 14.28 -4.15 4.41
CA ILE A 364 14.41 -3.19 3.31
C ILE A 364 13.56 -1.97 3.60
N HIS A 365 14.08 -0.80 3.28
CA HIS A 365 13.30 0.42 3.14
C HIS A 365 13.30 0.85 1.67
N HIS A 366 12.12 0.92 1.10
CA HIS A 366 11.96 1.40 -0.27
C HIS A 366 11.14 2.68 -0.30
N ALA A 367 11.67 3.71 -0.95
CA ALA A 367 10.97 4.97 -1.12
C ALA A 367 10.23 4.97 -2.46
N ILE A 368 8.91 4.98 -2.40
CA ILE A 368 8.05 5.16 -3.56
C ILE A 368 8.04 6.63 -3.95
N ASP A 369 8.42 6.95 -5.19
CA ASP A 369 8.60 8.32 -5.63
C ASP A 369 7.28 9.10 -5.72
N LYS A 370 6.23 8.49 -6.22
CA LYS A 370 4.90 9.10 -6.30
C LYS A 370 3.83 8.02 -6.48
N ILE A 371 2.72 8.16 -5.76
CA ILE A 371 1.46 7.48 -6.06
C ILE A 371 0.59 8.49 -6.82
N ASP A 372 -0.05 8.05 -7.90
CA ASP A 372 -0.93 8.90 -8.68
C ASP A 372 -2.05 9.49 -7.83
N ASP A 373 -2.35 10.77 -8.08
CA ASP A 373 -3.38 11.48 -7.34
C ASP A 373 -4.77 10.88 -7.63
N ILE A 374 -5.58 10.77 -6.59
CA ILE A 374 -6.97 10.35 -6.70
C ILE A 374 -7.78 11.48 -7.31
N GLN A 375 -8.14 11.36 -8.58
CA GLN A 375 -8.91 12.37 -9.28
C GLN A 375 -10.40 12.24 -8.97
N LEU A 376 -11.03 13.33 -8.49
CA LEU A 376 -12.45 13.42 -8.24
C LEU A 376 -13.14 14.27 -9.33
N ASN A 377 -12.90 13.87 -10.56
CA ASN A 377 -13.52 14.51 -11.73
C ASN A 377 -15.03 14.25 -11.78
N ASN A 378 -15.74 15.15 -12.46
CA ASN A 378 -17.18 15.05 -12.76
C ASN A 378 -18.12 15.25 -11.55
N LEU A 379 -17.67 15.97 -10.51
CA LEU A 379 -18.60 16.45 -9.49
C LEU A 379 -19.30 17.72 -9.98
N PRO A 380 -20.61 17.88 -9.72
CA PRO A 380 -21.37 19.05 -10.12
C PRO A 380 -20.76 20.38 -9.64
N ASP A 381 -20.74 21.38 -10.50
CA ASP A 381 -20.08 22.69 -10.20
C ASP A 381 -20.62 23.39 -8.95
N PHE A 382 -21.91 23.22 -8.64
CA PHE A 382 -22.49 23.81 -7.42
C PHE A 382 -21.92 23.27 -6.11
N LEU A 383 -21.27 22.09 -6.14
CA LEU A 383 -20.56 21.55 -4.98
C LEU A 383 -19.21 22.25 -4.72
N THR A 384 -18.72 23.02 -5.69
CA THR A 384 -17.40 23.68 -5.60
C THR A 384 -17.47 25.12 -5.09
N GLU A 385 -18.66 25.62 -4.78
CA GLU A 385 -18.86 26.95 -4.22
C GLU A 385 -18.19 27.11 -2.85
N ASP A 386 -17.71 28.31 -2.55
CA ASP A 386 -16.93 28.60 -1.33
C ASP A 386 -17.66 28.29 -0.03
N ASP A 387 -19.00 28.49 -0.02
CA ASP A 387 -19.83 28.29 1.16
C ASP A 387 -20.45 26.89 1.26
N VAL A 388 -20.00 25.94 0.42
CA VAL A 388 -20.36 24.51 0.52
C VAL A 388 -19.45 23.79 1.52
N CYS A 389 -20.04 22.94 2.35
CA CYS A 389 -19.40 22.06 3.32
C CYS A 389 -20.04 20.68 3.26
N LEU A 390 -19.29 19.68 2.80
CA LEU A 390 -19.75 18.27 2.73
C LEU A 390 -19.34 17.53 4.02
N ASP A 391 -19.94 17.85 5.13
CA ASP A 391 -19.69 17.19 6.42
C ASP A 391 -20.28 15.76 6.38
N LEU A 392 -19.51 14.81 5.85
CA LEU A 392 -19.87 13.38 5.88
C LEU A 392 -19.64 12.81 7.27
N SER A 393 -20.67 12.21 7.87
CA SER A 393 -20.58 11.70 9.24
C SER A 393 -19.71 10.45 9.36
N ALA A 394 -19.72 9.56 8.37
CA ALA A 394 -18.97 8.31 8.38
C ALA A 394 -18.26 8.03 7.04
N PRO A 395 -17.30 8.87 6.62
CA PRO A 395 -16.54 8.62 5.41
C PRO A 395 -15.69 7.34 5.55
N GLN A 396 -15.60 6.59 4.45
CA GLN A 396 -14.83 5.35 4.37
C GLN A 396 -14.04 5.35 3.06
N LEU A 397 -12.75 5.00 3.17
CA LEU A 397 -11.84 4.85 2.04
C LEU A 397 -11.13 3.50 2.16
N PHE A 398 -11.15 2.72 1.13
CA PHE A 398 -10.52 1.41 1.06
C PHE A 398 -9.27 1.52 0.21
N LEU A 399 -8.11 1.24 0.80
CA LEU A 399 -6.84 1.15 0.08
C LEU A 399 -6.55 -0.32 -0.19
N LYS A 400 -6.48 -0.71 -1.45
CA LYS A 400 -6.11 -2.06 -1.87
C LYS A 400 -4.72 -2.06 -2.46
N VAL A 401 -3.91 -3.01 -2.03
CA VAL A 401 -2.57 -3.22 -2.57
C VAL A 401 -2.53 -4.57 -3.29
N ASN A 402 -2.15 -4.52 -4.55
CA ASN A 402 -1.84 -5.68 -5.35
C ASN A 402 -0.32 -5.77 -5.47
N THR A 403 0.27 -6.84 -4.97
CA THR A 403 1.71 -7.03 -5.00
C THR A 403 2.09 -8.51 -5.02
N ASN A 404 3.20 -8.81 -5.66
CA ASN A 404 3.85 -10.14 -5.63
C ASN A 404 5.01 -10.20 -4.62
N LEU A 405 5.19 -9.18 -3.77
CA LEU A 405 6.16 -9.20 -2.68
C LEU A 405 5.83 -10.34 -1.71
N PRO A 406 6.76 -11.27 -1.43
CA PRO A 406 6.48 -12.43 -0.56
C PRO A 406 6.51 -12.09 0.94
N VAL A 407 6.44 -10.82 1.29
CA VAL A 407 6.61 -10.33 2.67
C VAL A 407 5.57 -9.26 3.01
N THR A 408 5.40 -9.00 4.30
CA THR A 408 4.55 -7.90 4.77
C THR A 408 5.24 -6.56 4.55
N ALA A 409 4.58 -5.67 3.85
CA ALA A 409 5.00 -4.29 3.68
C ALA A 409 4.32 -3.41 4.74
N THR A 410 5.09 -2.53 5.39
CA THR A 410 4.58 -1.61 6.41
C THR A 410 4.86 -0.17 6.00
N VAL A 411 3.84 0.66 6.10
CA VAL A 411 3.93 2.11 5.90
C VAL A 411 3.75 2.80 7.25
N ARG A 412 4.74 3.58 7.67
CA ARG A 412 4.74 4.26 8.98
C ARG A 412 4.33 5.72 8.92
N ASP A 413 4.62 6.37 7.82
CA ASP A 413 4.31 7.77 7.60
C ASP A 413 3.49 7.92 6.32
N LEU A 414 2.20 8.16 6.47
CA LEU A 414 1.24 8.32 5.39
C LEU A 414 0.34 9.51 5.66
N VAL A 415 0.35 10.46 4.76
CA VAL A 415 -0.51 11.65 4.78
C VAL A 415 -1.33 11.68 3.51
N MET A 416 -2.61 11.94 3.64
CA MET A 416 -3.48 12.28 2.50
C MET A 416 -3.77 13.75 2.51
N THR A 417 -3.55 14.42 1.38
CA THR A 417 -3.77 15.84 1.21
C THR A 417 -4.91 16.08 0.24
N SER A 418 -5.90 16.81 0.67
CA SER A 418 -7.02 17.28 -0.16
C SER A 418 -6.68 18.62 -0.79
N TYR A 419 -6.80 18.72 -2.11
CA TYR A 419 -6.64 19.96 -2.88
C TYR A 419 -8.00 20.42 -3.37
N PRO A 420 -8.62 21.42 -2.71
CA PRO A 420 -9.95 21.90 -3.06
C PRO A 420 -10.02 22.50 -4.47
N LYS A 421 -11.08 22.19 -5.22
CA LYS A 421 -11.31 22.68 -6.59
C LYS A 421 -11.48 24.21 -6.64
N ASN A 422 -12.00 24.81 -5.58
CA ASN A 422 -12.21 26.26 -5.49
C ASN A 422 -10.92 27.06 -5.16
N GLY A 423 -9.76 26.42 -5.07
CA GLY A 423 -8.48 27.06 -4.76
C GLY A 423 -8.28 27.40 -3.27
N ALA A 424 -9.11 26.88 -2.37
CA ALA A 424 -8.88 26.98 -0.93
C ALA A 424 -7.57 26.27 -0.54
N ALA A 425 -7.06 26.54 0.65
CA ALA A 425 -5.83 25.93 1.14
C ALA A 425 -5.95 24.39 1.21
N PRO A 426 -4.93 23.64 0.79
CA PRO A 426 -4.90 22.20 0.94
C PRO A 426 -5.09 21.78 2.40
N CYS A 427 -5.71 20.61 2.60
CA CYS A 427 -5.97 20.05 3.92
C CYS A 427 -5.28 18.69 4.06
N ASP A 428 -4.42 18.57 5.07
CA ASP A 428 -3.68 17.34 5.37
C ASP A 428 -4.41 16.50 6.42
N VAL A 429 -4.57 15.22 6.13
CA VAL A 429 -5.05 14.21 7.07
C VAL A 429 -3.96 13.15 7.27
N VAL A 430 -3.48 13.05 8.49
CA VAL A 430 -2.46 12.07 8.88
C VAL A 430 -3.13 10.71 9.05
N ILE A 431 -2.77 9.75 8.21
CA ILE A 431 -3.28 8.38 8.25
C ILE A 431 -2.41 7.50 9.14
N ALA A 432 -1.09 7.58 8.94
CA ALA A 432 -0.10 6.94 9.80
C ALA A 432 1.04 7.89 10.09
N LYS A 433 1.58 7.84 11.32
CA LYS A 433 2.74 8.64 11.74
C LYS A 433 3.53 7.91 12.79
N GLN A 434 4.82 7.71 12.55
CA GLN A 434 5.71 7.00 13.46
C GLN A 434 5.64 7.59 14.89
N GLY A 435 5.37 6.72 15.88
CA GLY A 435 5.28 7.10 17.29
C GLY A 435 3.99 7.82 17.71
N VAL A 436 3.06 8.09 16.79
CA VAL A 436 1.80 8.82 17.09
C VAL A 436 0.58 7.99 16.69
N THR A 437 0.55 7.47 15.46
CA THR A 437 -0.57 6.68 14.95
C THR A 437 -0.09 5.28 14.51
N PRO A 438 -0.97 4.29 14.44
CA PRO A 438 -0.62 2.95 13.98
C PRO A 438 -0.03 2.99 12.57
N SER A 439 0.97 2.14 12.30
CA SER A 439 1.43 1.87 10.96
C SER A 439 0.39 1.05 10.18
N ILE A 440 0.40 1.18 8.87
CA ILE A 440 -0.43 0.38 7.98
C ILE A 440 0.41 -0.76 7.41
N SER A 441 -0.10 -1.99 7.54
CA SER A 441 0.59 -3.16 7.01
C SER A 441 -0.22 -3.79 5.88
N PHE A 442 0.46 -4.17 4.81
CA PHE A 442 -0.10 -4.83 3.64
C PHE A 442 0.54 -6.20 3.45
N LEU A 443 -0.27 -7.19 3.15
CA LEU A 443 0.16 -8.55 2.84
C LEU A 443 0.03 -8.82 1.35
N SER A 444 0.94 -9.61 0.80
CA SER A 444 0.76 -10.16 -0.56
C SER A 444 -0.38 -11.18 -0.54
N LYS A 445 -1.40 -10.95 -1.36
CA LYS A 445 -2.56 -11.84 -1.53
C LYS A 445 -2.96 -11.90 -2.99
N GLU A 446 -3.39 -13.05 -3.45
CA GLU A 446 -3.74 -13.33 -4.85
C GLU A 446 -4.73 -12.31 -5.44
N ASN A 447 -5.75 -11.91 -4.67
CA ASN A 447 -6.77 -10.94 -5.09
C ASN A 447 -6.59 -9.56 -4.45
N GLY A 448 -5.38 -9.25 -3.96
CA GLY A 448 -5.04 -8.02 -3.28
C GLY A 448 -5.41 -8.01 -1.79
N TYR A 449 -4.79 -7.09 -1.09
CA TYR A 449 -5.00 -6.85 0.34
C TYR A 449 -5.58 -5.47 0.55
N VAL A 450 -6.72 -5.39 1.25
CA VAL A 450 -7.48 -4.15 1.44
C VAL A 450 -7.39 -3.68 2.88
N VAL A 451 -7.00 -2.43 3.08
CA VAL A 451 -7.02 -1.77 4.39
C VAL A 451 -8.13 -0.71 4.37
N PRO A 452 -9.18 -0.90 5.17
CA PRO A 452 -10.21 0.12 5.34
C PRO A 452 -9.69 1.28 6.20
N LEU A 453 -9.76 2.50 5.69
CA LEU A 453 -9.56 3.75 6.43
C LEU A 453 -10.93 4.32 6.77
N VAL A 454 -11.26 4.42 8.04
CA VAL A 454 -12.61 4.77 8.49
C VAL A 454 -12.57 5.80 9.60
N LYS A 455 -13.53 6.69 9.62
CA LYS A 455 -13.70 7.62 10.74
C LYS A 455 -14.18 6.91 12.01
N GLN A 456 -15.05 5.92 11.83
CA GLN A 456 -15.63 5.11 12.92
C GLN A 456 -15.47 3.63 12.61
N LEU A 457 -15.15 2.82 13.62
CA LEU A 457 -14.94 1.37 13.46
C LEU A 457 -16.27 0.59 13.36
N GLU A 458 -17.37 1.26 13.61
CA GLU A 458 -18.71 0.67 13.53
C GLU A 458 -19.32 0.87 12.14
N ASN A 459 -20.14 -0.08 11.71
CA ASN A 459 -20.90 -0.01 10.45
C ASN A 459 -20.03 0.21 9.19
N ILE A 460 -18.93 -0.57 9.07
CA ILE A 460 -18.09 -0.54 7.88
C ILE A 460 -18.83 -1.26 6.74
N GLU A 461 -19.03 -0.54 5.64
CA GLU A 461 -19.71 -1.05 4.45
C GLU A 461 -18.68 -1.38 3.37
N TYR A 462 -18.45 -2.67 3.14
CA TYR A 462 -17.42 -3.15 2.22
C TYR A 462 -17.90 -3.10 0.77
N PRO A 463 -17.12 -2.52 -0.17
CA PRO A 463 -17.49 -2.49 -1.57
C PRO A 463 -17.52 -3.89 -2.19
N SER A 464 -18.53 -4.16 -3.01
CA SER A 464 -18.72 -5.45 -3.67
C SER A 464 -17.57 -5.85 -4.59
N GLU A 465 -16.88 -4.86 -5.18
CA GLU A 465 -15.72 -5.03 -6.07
C GLU A 465 -14.53 -5.66 -5.36
N TYR A 466 -14.48 -5.53 -4.03
CA TYR A 466 -13.40 -6.09 -3.22
C TYR A 466 -13.81 -7.37 -2.48
N ALA A 467 -14.99 -7.94 -2.78
CA ALA A 467 -15.51 -9.13 -2.09
C ALA A 467 -14.55 -10.34 -2.10
N ASN A 468 -13.72 -10.47 -3.15
CA ASN A 468 -12.74 -11.55 -3.27
C ASN A 468 -11.36 -11.18 -2.69
N SER A 469 -11.18 -9.96 -2.22
CA SER A 469 -9.91 -9.50 -1.63
C SER A 469 -9.79 -9.91 -0.16
N THR A 470 -8.57 -9.91 0.35
CA THR A 470 -8.34 -10.12 1.78
C THR A 470 -8.39 -8.78 2.50
N PHE A 471 -9.27 -8.65 3.49
CA PHE A 471 -9.36 -7.44 4.30
C PHE A 471 -8.45 -7.52 5.51
N GLY A 472 -7.68 -6.44 5.72
CA GLY A 472 -6.93 -6.18 6.95
C GLY A 472 -7.79 -5.53 8.04
N ALA A 473 -7.18 -5.32 9.19
CA ALA A 473 -7.83 -4.58 10.27
C ALA A 473 -8.12 -3.14 9.83
N PRO A 474 -9.32 -2.61 10.10
CA PRO A 474 -9.64 -1.22 9.83
C PRO A 474 -8.72 -0.26 10.61
N VAL A 475 -8.30 0.80 9.95
CA VAL A 475 -7.54 1.89 10.56
C VAL A 475 -8.48 3.06 10.82
N GLN A 476 -8.61 3.44 12.10
CA GLN A 476 -9.43 4.58 12.47
C GLN A 476 -8.68 5.89 12.23
N VAL A 477 -9.28 6.78 11.44
CA VAL A 477 -8.80 8.13 11.14
C VAL A 477 -9.88 9.12 11.55
N SER A 478 -9.75 9.68 12.74
CA SER A 478 -10.81 10.46 13.40
C SER A 478 -11.24 11.73 12.67
N ASN A 479 -10.41 12.25 11.79
CA ASN A 479 -10.66 13.45 10.99
C ASN A 479 -10.69 13.16 9.47
N LEU A 480 -11.06 11.95 9.07
CA LEU A 480 -11.09 11.53 7.66
C LEU A 480 -12.05 12.40 6.82
N GLU A 481 -13.13 12.92 7.42
CA GLU A 481 -14.08 13.82 6.77
C GLU A 481 -13.43 15.12 6.25
N GLN A 482 -12.33 15.54 6.86
CA GLN A 482 -11.64 16.76 6.44
C GLN A 482 -11.15 16.72 4.99
N LEU A 483 -10.89 15.53 4.46
CA LEU A 483 -10.54 15.35 3.04
C LEU A 483 -11.67 15.76 2.09
N LEU A 484 -12.92 15.76 2.55
CA LEU A 484 -14.11 15.98 1.72
C LEU A 484 -14.94 17.22 2.15
N VAL A 485 -14.56 17.90 3.23
CA VAL A 485 -15.28 19.10 3.72
C VAL A 485 -15.42 20.16 2.62
N LYS A 486 -14.36 20.38 1.87
CA LYS A 486 -14.38 21.08 0.59
C LYS A 486 -14.21 20.07 -0.51
N VAL A 487 -15.01 20.17 -1.55
CA VAL A 487 -14.92 19.23 -2.67
C VAL A 487 -13.52 19.33 -3.29
N PRO A 488 -12.73 18.25 -3.22
CA PRO A 488 -11.39 18.27 -3.80
C PRO A 488 -11.43 18.13 -5.32
N ASP A 489 -10.47 18.77 -5.98
CA ASP A 489 -10.09 18.46 -7.35
C ASP A 489 -9.40 17.10 -7.39
N HIS A 490 -8.47 16.92 -6.48
CA HIS A 490 -7.78 15.64 -6.28
C HIS A 490 -7.35 15.46 -4.83
N LEU A 491 -7.14 14.19 -4.48
CA LEU A 491 -6.49 13.80 -3.23
C LEU A 491 -5.10 13.24 -3.57
N SER A 492 -4.08 13.72 -2.88
CA SER A 492 -2.72 13.21 -3.01
C SER A 492 -2.38 12.29 -1.84
N ILE A 493 -1.69 11.18 -2.14
CA ILE A 493 -1.17 10.25 -1.14
C ILE A 493 0.33 10.48 -1.05
N MET A 494 0.80 10.97 0.09
CA MET A 494 2.19 11.37 0.31
C MET A 494 2.77 10.74 1.56
N GLY A 495 4.10 10.57 1.58
CA GLY A 495 4.82 10.23 2.80
C GLY A 495 4.96 11.44 3.72
N GLY A 496 4.88 11.22 5.02
CA GLY A 496 5.11 12.26 6.04
C GLY A 496 6.58 12.62 6.25
N GLY A 497 7.51 11.99 5.51
CA GLY A 497 8.96 12.21 5.63
C GLY A 497 9.51 13.33 4.77
N ASN A 498 10.83 13.56 4.85
CA ASN A 498 11.53 14.53 4.03
C ASN A 498 11.27 14.31 2.53
N ASN A 499 10.81 15.33 1.83
CA ASN A 499 10.49 15.35 0.40
C ASN A 499 9.17 14.67 -0.02
N GLY A 500 8.25 14.36 0.89
CA GLY A 500 6.92 13.84 0.55
C GLY A 500 6.92 12.41 -0.02
N ARG A 501 8.03 11.67 0.09
CA ARG A 501 8.11 10.28 -0.39
C ARG A 501 7.46 9.32 0.59
N LEU A 502 6.69 8.38 0.07
CA LEU A 502 6.15 7.28 0.84
C LEU A 502 7.23 6.23 1.05
N VAL A 503 7.57 5.94 2.31
CA VAL A 503 8.54 4.90 2.65
C VAL A 503 7.80 3.62 3.03
N VAL A 504 8.08 2.55 2.29
CA VAL A 504 7.61 1.20 2.58
C VAL A 504 8.73 0.43 3.25
N GLU A 505 8.44 -0.08 4.43
CA GLU A 505 9.35 -0.95 5.18
C GLU A 505 8.96 -2.41 4.99
N LEU A 506 9.92 -3.21 4.56
CA LEU A 506 9.81 -4.66 4.50
C LEU A 506 10.63 -5.22 5.66
N ASN A 507 9.98 -5.44 6.80
CA ASN A 507 10.64 -5.95 7.99
C ASN A 507 10.52 -7.48 8.06
N ASN A 508 11.59 -8.13 8.54
CA ASN A 508 11.66 -9.59 8.66
C ASN A 508 11.41 -10.32 7.33
N CYS A 509 12.00 -9.81 6.26
CA CYS A 509 12.06 -10.55 5.02
C CYS A 509 12.81 -11.86 5.26
N VAL A 510 12.23 -12.98 4.87
CA VAL A 510 12.84 -14.30 4.97
C VAL A 510 13.01 -14.83 3.55
N ASP A 511 14.23 -15.27 3.21
CA ASP A 511 14.57 -15.85 1.91
C ASP A 511 14.15 -14.98 0.69
N LEU A 512 14.28 -13.67 0.82
CA LEU A 512 13.91 -12.75 -0.25
C LEU A 512 14.91 -12.85 -1.42
N PRO A 513 14.49 -13.24 -2.62
CA PRO A 513 15.35 -13.30 -3.80
C PRO A 513 15.94 -11.94 -4.15
N VAL A 514 17.24 -11.89 -4.42
CA VAL A 514 17.90 -10.71 -4.98
C VAL A 514 17.83 -10.71 -6.52
N ASN A 515 18.20 -9.60 -7.13
CA ASN A 515 18.15 -9.39 -8.57
C ASN A 515 16.75 -9.71 -9.15
N SER A 516 15.73 -9.23 -8.43
CA SER A 516 14.33 -9.53 -8.68
C SER A 516 13.50 -8.26 -8.66
N ASP A 517 12.50 -8.23 -9.53
CA ASP A 517 11.53 -7.14 -9.63
C ASP A 517 10.22 -7.55 -8.95
N TYR A 518 9.76 -6.70 -8.06
CA TYR A 518 8.48 -6.85 -7.39
C TYR A 518 7.56 -5.71 -7.80
N LYS A 519 6.33 -6.07 -8.12
CA LYS A 519 5.33 -5.13 -8.57
C LYS A 519 4.43 -4.73 -7.41
N VAL A 520 4.11 -3.45 -7.34
CA VAL A 520 3.16 -2.90 -6.38
C VAL A 520 2.22 -1.97 -7.11
N GLN A 521 0.92 -2.19 -6.95
CA GLN A 521 -0.12 -1.31 -7.46
C GLN A 521 -1.09 -0.99 -6.33
N PHE A 522 -1.48 0.27 -6.24
CA PHE A 522 -2.47 0.74 -5.29
C PHE A 522 -3.79 0.99 -6.01
N ASP A 523 -4.85 0.33 -5.55
CA ASP A 523 -6.20 0.66 -5.90
C ASP A 523 -6.86 1.36 -4.72
N TYR A 524 -7.82 2.22 -4.99
CA TYR A 524 -8.58 2.87 -3.94
C TYR A 524 -10.07 2.85 -4.27
N MET A 525 -10.90 2.87 -3.23
CA MET A 525 -12.35 2.98 -3.35
C MET A 525 -12.89 3.82 -2.19
N ALA A 526 -13.44 4.98 -2.50
CA ALA A 526 -14.32 5.69 -1.57
C ALA A 526 -15.71 5.02 -1.66
N HIS A 527 -16.17 4.42 -0.57
CA HIS A 527 -17.47 3.75 -0.52
C HIS A 527 -18.11 4.02 0.83
N CYS A 528 -19.00 4.98 0.88
CA CYS A 528 -19.71 5.30 2.11
C CYS A 528 -21.09 5.86 1.80
N LYS A 529 -22.04 5.60 2.69
CA LYS A 529 -23.39 6.14 2.64
C LYS A 529 -23.34 7.67 2.71
N LEU A 530 -24.10 8.36 1.87
CA LEU A 530 -24.26 9.81 1.94
C LEU A 530 -25.11 10.17 3.17
N THR A 531 -24.43 10.19 4.30
CA THR A 531 -24.98 10.60 5.60
C THR A 531 -24.24 11.85 6.05
N PHE A 532 -24.96 12.91 6.27
CA PHE A 532 -24.40 14.23 6.57
C PHE A 532 -24.47 14.55 8.06
N GLY A 533 -23.36 15.06 8.57
CA GLY A 533 -23.24 15.56 9.92
C GLY A 533 -23.84 16.97 10.12
N PRO A 534 -23.74 17.53 11.34
CA PRO A 534 -24.41 18.78 11.70
C PRO A 534 -23.83 20.04 11.02
N ASN A 535 -22.63 19.95 10.45
CA ASN A 535 -22.00 21.08 9.75
C ASN A 535 -22.25 21.07 8.24
N PHE A 536 -23.05 20.09 7.77
CA PHE A 536 -23.40 20.02 6.35
C PHE A 536 -24.07 21.30 5.88
N LYS A 537 -23.58 21.82 4.76
CA LYS A 537 -24.12 23.00 4.09
C LYS A 537 -23.88 22.89 2.60
N LEU A 538 -24.97 22.94 1.83
CA LEU A 538 -24.94 23.00 0.38
C LEU A 538 -25.69 24.24 -0.07
N VAL A 539 -25.09 25.04 -0.94
CA VAL A 539 -25.71 26.25 -1.48
C VAL A 539 -25.88 26.11 -2.97
N TYR A 540 -27.10 26.27 -3.40
CA TYR A 540 -27.48 26.31 -4.81
C TYR A 540 -27.97 27.70 -5.19
N ARG A 541 -27.49 28.25 -6.30
CA ARG A 541 -27.90 29.55 -6.85
C ARG A 541 -28.35 29.36 -8.27
N SER A 542 -29.46 30.03 -8.63
CA SER A 542 -29.98 30.05 -9.98
C SER A 542 -30.62 31.39 -10.28
N ASP A 543 -30.40 31.90 -11.46
CA ASP A 543 -31.04 33.10 -12.00
C ASP A 543 -32.01 32.61 -13.08
N GLU A 544 -33.31 32.70 -12.75
CA GLU A 544 -34.41 32.27 -13.64
C GLU A 544 -34.96 33.48 -14.34
N THR A 545 -34.67 33.62 -15.60
CA THR A 545 -35.13 34.74 -16.47
C THR A 545 -36.15 34.25 -17.52
N GLY A 546 -36.84 35.16 -18.16
CA GLY A 546 -37.85 34.87 -19.19
C GLY A 546 -39.18 34.38 -18.59
N ILE A 547 -39.54 34.83 -17.39
CA ILE A 547 -40.82 34.50 -16.77
C ILE A 547 -41.89 35.35 -17.45
N ASP A 548 -42.67 34.73 -18.37
CA ASP A 548 -43.82 35.35 -19.02
C ASP A 548 -45.04 35.23 -18.11
N LEU A 549 -45.48 36.35 -17.58
CA LEU A 549 -46.70 36.45 -16.76
C LEU A 549 -47.98 36.60 -17.63
N GLY A 550 -47.86 36.60 -18.94
CA GLY A 550 -48.95 36.69 -19.90
C GLY A 550 -49.32 38.12 -20.30
N SER A 551 -49.70 38.31 -21.57
CA SER A 551 -49.99 39.59 -22.20
C SER A 551 -51.28 40.33 -21.66
N GLY A 552 -52.06 39.66 -20.81
CA GLY A 552 -53.28 40.21 -20.24
C GLY A 552 -53.11 41.10 -19.01
N LEU A 553 -51.89 41.10 -18.40
CA LEU A 553 -51.66 41.87 -17.18
C LEU A 553 -51.58 43.38 -17.38
N ASP A 554 -51.41 43.86 -18.63
CA ASP A 554 -51.46 45.29 -18.97
C ASP A 554 -52.80 45.93 -18.76
N LYS A 555 -53.87 45.11 -18.79
CA LYS A 555 -55.27 45.55 -18.67
C LYS A 555 -55.78 45.39 -17.22
N ILE A 556 -55.00 44.86 -16.31
CA ILE A 556 -55.42 44.53 -14.95
C ILE A 556 -54.49 45.28 -13.96
N SER A 557 -55.06 45.95 -12.96
CA SER A 557 -54.27 46.51 -11.85
C SER A 557 -54.57 45.71 -10.57
N PHE A 558 -53.50 45.37 -9.83
CA PHE A 558 -53.55 44.66 -8.56
C PHE A 558 -52.35 45.06 -7.69
N ASP A 559 -52.42 44.84 -6.37
CA ASP A 559 -51.36 45.25 -5.44
C ASP A 559 -50.24 44.27 -5.32
N ALA A 560 -50.54 42.98 -5.40
CA ALA A 560 -49.53 41.90 -5.30
C ALA A 560 -49.98 40.64 -6.00
N LEU A 561 -49.00 39.84 -6.49
CA LEU A 561 -49.21 38.45 -6.93
C LEU A 561 -48.94 37.52 -5.75
N ILE A 562 -49.88 36.61 -5.51
CA ILE A 562 -49.81 35.66 -4.38
C ILE A 562 -49.77 34.22 -4.89
N ILE A 563 -48.89 33.45 -4.31
CA ILE A 563 -48.85 31.98 -4.48
C ILE A 563 -48.95 31.35 -3.08
N GLU A 564 -49.96 30.54 -2.87
CA GLU A 564 -50.12 29.75 -1.65
C GLU A 564 -49.97 28.28 -1.98
N ALA A 565 -49.29 27.54 -1.11
CA ALA A 565 -49.17 26.10 -1.23
C ALA A 565 -49.01 25.45 0.15
N GLN A 566 -49.30 24.15 0.20
CA GLN A 566 -48.93 23.29 1.28
C GLN A 566 -47.70 22.50 0.86
N MET A 567 -46.54 22.72 1.51
CA MET A 567 -45.28 22.07 1.18
C MET A 567 -45.04 20.89 2.11
N LYS A 568 -44.66 19.76 1.55
CA LYS A 568 -44.25 18.55 2.27
C LYS A 568 -42.91 18.09 1.77
N THR A 569 -42.05 17.62 2.68
CA THR A 569 -40.76 17.05 2.31
C THR A 569 -40.46 15.85 3.18
N THR A 570 -39.74 14.86 2.60
CA THR A 570 -39.17 13.71 3.30
C THR A 570 -37.65 13.75 3.27
N ILE A 571 -37.05 14.84 2.74
CA ILE A 571 -35.61 15.06 2.78
C ILE A 571 -35.21 15.41 4.22
N PRO A 572 -34.35 14.63 4.92
CA PRO A 572 -34.01 14.86 6.34
C PRO A 572 -33.00 16.01 6.52
N LEU A 573 -33.18 17.08 5.76
CA LEU A 573 -32.38 18.31 5.78
C LEU A 573 -33.32 19.51 5.85
N GLU A 574 -32.82 20.59 6.38
CA GLU A 574 -33.50 21.88 6.32
C GLU A 574 -33.11 22.62 5.05
N ALA A 575 -34.08 23.10 4.30
CA ALA A 575 -33.87 23.97 3.15
C ALA A 575 -34.25 25.40 3.51
N LEU A 576 -33.33 26.34 3.35
CA LEU A 576 -33.53 27.78 3.48
C LEU A 576 -33.64 28.38 2.08
N LEU A 577 -34.78 28.97 1.76
CA LEU A 577 -35.04 29.54 0.44
C LEU A 577 -35.06 31.08 0.50
N GLU A 578 -34.23 31.70 -0.33
CA GLU A 578 -34.20 33.11 -0.60
C GLU A 578 -34.61 33.33 -2.08
N ALA A 579 -35.49 34.28 -2.32
CA ALA A 579 -35.95 34.61 -3.66
C ALA A 579 -35.95 36.17 -3.79
N THR A 580 -35.41 36.65 -4.91
CA THR A 580 -35.31 38.09 -5.19
C THR A 580 -35.69 38.35 -6.65
N PRO A 581 -36.54 39.34 -6.94
CA PRO A 581 -36.91 39.70 -8.29
C PRO A 581 -35.76 40.30 -9.09
N ILE A 582 -35.61 39.88 -10.36
CA ILE A 582 -34.56 40.34 -11.27
C ILE A 582 -35.10 40.79 -12.62
N ASP A 583 -34.32 41.65 -13.29
CA ASP A 583 -34.54 42.04 -14.67
C ASP A 583 -33.95 41.01 -15.64
N LYS A 584 -34.13 41.27 -16.93
CA LYS A 584 -33.64 40.41 -18.03
C LYS A 584 -32.10 40.21 -18.06
N ASP A 585 -31.38 41.12 -17.45
CA ASP A 585 -29.92 41.08 -17.38
C ASP A 585 -29.42 40.45 -16.05
N GLY A 586 -30.34 39.92 -15.22
CA GLY A 586 -30.07 39.29 -13.94
C GLY A 586 -29.81 40.24 -12.77
N ASN A 587 -30.05 41.53 -12.96
CA ASN A 587 -29.88 42.55 -11.90
C ASN A 587 -31.08 42.56 -10.95
N VAL A 588 -30.83 42.76 -9.67
CA VAL A 588 -31.88 42.85 -8.64
C VAL A 588 -32.72 44.11 -8.82
N ILE A 589 -34.03 43.95 -8.89
CA ILE A 589 -34.99 45.06 -8.94
C ILE A 589 -35.27 45.58 -7.52
N ASN A 590 -34.54 46.60 -7.11
CA ASN A 590 -34.64 47.13 -5.74
C ASN A 590 -36.05 47.68 -5.37
N GLY A 591 -36.86 48.03 -6.35
CA GLY A 591 -38.25 48.52 -6.19
C GLY A 591 -39.28 47.42 -5.91
N MET A 592 -38.90 46.15 -6.09
CA MET A 592 -39.80 45.00 -5.84
C MET A 592 -39.26 44.14 -4.71
N GLU A 593 -40.12 43.31 -4.14
CA GLU A 593 -39.75 42.27 -3.18
C GLU A 593 -40.64 41.03 -3.32
N ILE A 594 -40.05 39.89 -2.93
CA ILE A 594 -40.77 38.63 -2.71
C ILE A 594 -40.87 38.43 -1.20
N SER A 595 -42.03 38.68 -0.63
CA SER A 595 -42.33 38.38 0.77
C SER A 595 -42.65 36.90 0.91
N LYS A 596 -41.84 36.20 1.74
CA LYS A 596 -42.04 34.80 2.06
C LYS A 596 -42.74 34.69 3.41
N GLN A 597 -43.83 33.94 3.46
CA GLN A 597 -44.69 33.86 4.63
C GLN A 597 -45.03 32.41 4.96
N VAL A 598 -45.13 32.10 6.25
CA VAL A 598 -45.57 30.78 6.75
C VAL A 598 -46.81 31.02 7.63
N ARG A 599 -47.82 30.13 7.52
CA ARG A 599 -49.02 30.18 8.34
C ARG A 599 -48.72 29.67 9.77
N SER A 600 -48.90 30.54 10.73
CA SER A 600 -48.69 30.22 12.15
C SER A 600 -49.86 30.81 12.99
N GLY A 601 -50.55 29.98 13.76
CA GLY A 601 -51.64 30.40 14.61
C GLY A 601 -52.84 31.02 13.85
N GLY A 602 -53.10 30.56 12.62
CA GLY A 602 -54.23 31.00 11.80
C GLY A 602 -53.94 32.20 10.87
N SER A 603 -52.77 32.86 10.99
CA SER A 603 -52.36 33.99 10.16
C SER A 603 -51.01 33.73 9.48
N TYR A 604 -50.76 34.39 8.34
CA TYR A 604 -49.49 34.35 7.67
C TYR A 604 -48.50 35.33 8.32
N LYS A 605 -47.30 34.86 8.61
CA LYS A 605 -46.21 35.66 9.15
C LYS A 605 -45.06 35.72 8.18
N VAL A 606 -44.47 36.89 7.99
CA VAL A 606 -43.30 37.08 7.13
C VAL A 606 -42.12 36.38 7.74
N VAL A 607 -41.37 35.59 6.95
CA VAL A 607 -40.16 34.93 7.30
C VAL A 607 -39.06 35.21 6.26
N ASN A 608 -37.82 35.23 6.66
CA ASN A 608 -36.72 35.41 5.73
C ASN A 608 -35.43 34.84 6.38
N PRO A 609 -34.92 33.73 5.86
CA PRO A 609 -35.36 32.93 4.69
C PRO A 609 -36.64 32.12 4.96
N LEU A 610 -37.27 31.62 3.90
CA LEU A 610 -38.31 30.61 4.04
C LEU A 610 -37.66 29.27 4.39
N THR A 611 -38.04 28.72 5.52
CA THR A 611 -37.46 27.46 6.04
C THR A 611 -38.45 26.32 5.75
N ILE A 612 -37.91 25.24 5.17
CA ILE A 612 -38.62 24.01 4.87
C ILE A 612 -37.86 22.86 5.48
N ARG A 613 -38.52 22.00 6.25
CA ARG A 613 -37.86 20.87 6.91
C ARG A 613 -38.80 19.67 7.07
N ALA A 614 -38.22 18.49 7.10
CA ALA A 614 -38.83 17.28 7.62
C ALA A 614 -38.40 17.05 9.05
N ASN A 615 -39.03 16.10 9.74
CA ASN A 615 -38.51 15.55 10.98
C ASN A 615 -37.17 14.83 10.77
N ALA A 616 -36.42 14.63 11.82
CA ALA A 616 -35.12 13.96 11.78
C ALA A 616 -35.15 12.53 11.22
N ASP A 617 -36.28 11.84 11.38
CA ASP A 617 -36.54 10.50 10.81
C ASP A 617 -37.01 10.54 9.35
N GLY A 618 -37.04 11.73 8.71
CA GLY A 618 -37.58 11.92 7.35
C GLY A 618 -39.08 11.84 7.24
N SER A 619 -39.83 11.84 8.34
CA SER A 619 -41.27 11.93 8.32
C SER A 619 -41.72 13.32 7.88
N GLN A 620 -42.92 13.35 7.26
CA GLN A 620 -43.43 14.58 6.61
C GLN A 620 -43.94 15.59 7.64
N GLU A 621 -43.50 16.84 7.49
CA GLU A 621 -44.24 18.02 7.99
C GLU A 621 -44.82 18.77 6.81
N ALA A 622 -45.97 19.35 7.01
CA ALA A 622 -46.67 20.16 5.99
C ALA A 622 -46.71 21.60 6.45
N ASP A 623 -45.97 22.45 5.78
CA ASP A 623 -45.99 23.89 5.99
C ASP A 623 -46.92 24.57 4.98
N ASN A 624 -47.82 25.44 5.47
CA ASN A 624 -48.58 26.30 4.59
C ASN A 624 -47.73 27.55 4.30
N ILE A 625 -47.29 27.67 3.09
CA ILE A 625 -46.44 28.76 2.61
C ILE A 625 -47.22 29.72 1.72
N ARG A 626 -46.85 31.02 1.79
CA ARG A 626 -47.32 32.06 0.88
C ARG A 626 -46.14 32.89 0.39
N LEU A 627 -46.01 33.01 -0.91
CA LEU A 627 -45.10 33.95 -1.56
C LEU A 627 -45.88 35.10 -2.10
N VAL A 628 -45.46 36.31 -1.80
CA VAL A 628 -46.11 37.53 -2.22
C VAL A 628 -45.12 38.40 -2.97
N LEU A 629 -45.27 38.52 -4.27
CA LEU A 629 -44.53 39.42 -5.14
C LEU A 629 -45.23 40.75 -5.15
N LYS A 630 -44.59 41.83 -4.70
CA LYS A 630 -45.15 43.17 -4.64
C LYS A 630 -44.11 44.26 -4.90
N ALA A 631 -44.59 45.44 -5.27
CA ALA A 631 -43.76 46.63 -5.26
C ALA A 631 -43.55 47.14 -3.82
N LYS A 632 -42.38 47.66 -3.51
CA LYS A 632 -42.09 48.29 -2.21
C LYS A 632 -42.79 49.64 -2.09
N GLN A 633 -42.94 50.31 -3.20
CA GLN A 633 -43.67 51.58 -3.30
C GLN A 633 -44.35 51.62 -4.69
N GLY A 634 -45.56 52.21 -4.74
CA GLY A 634 -46.33 52.26 -6.00
C GLY A 634 -47.06 50.95 -6.34
N SER A 635 -47.39 50.79 -7.58
CA SER A 635 -48.08 49.61 -8.09
C SER A 635 -47.11 48.57 -8.65
N ILE A 636 -47.38 47.26 -8.43
CA ILE A 636 -46.64 46.18 -9.09
C ILE A 636 -46.72 46.28 -10.61
N ASN A 637 -47.80 46.81 -11.13
CA ASN A 637 -47.99 47.03 -12.55
C ASN A 637 -46.93 47.93 -13.19
N ASP A 638 -46.31 48.85 -12.44
CA ASP A 638 -45.26 49.71 -12.95
C ASP A 638 -44.01 48.93 -13.35
N TYR A 639 -43.87 47.69 -12.87
CA TYR A 639 -42.77 46.76 -13.15
C TYR A 639 -43.15 45.62 -14.12
N LEU A 640 -44.47 45.33 -14.26
CA LEU A 640 -44.97 44.22 -15.03
C LEU A 640 -45.50 44.62 -16.43
N LYS A 641 -45.77 45.93 -16.69
CA LYS A 641 -46.27 46.42 -17.97
C LYS A 641 -45.26 46.22 -19.09
N GLU A 642 -45.76 45.83 -20.27
CA GLU A 642 -44.93 45.62 -21.44
C GLU A 642 -44.06 46.82 -21.84
N SER A 643 -44.56 48.03 -21.59
CA SER A 643 -43.84 49.29 -21.82
C SER A 643 -42.72 49.61 -20.80
N ALA A 644 -42.70 48.95 -19.64
CA ALA A 644 -41.77 49.19 -18.56
C ALA A 644 -40.96 47.96 -18.15
N HIS A 645 -41.18 46.84 -18.77
CA HIS A 645 -40.67 45.50 -18.51
C HIS A 645 -39.36 45.47 -17.69
N GLN A 646 -39.48 45.71 -16.37
CA GLN A 646 -38.37 45.59 -15.47
C GLN A 646 -38.24 44.21 -14.85
N PHE A 647 -39.38 43.56 -14.55
CA PHE A 647 -39.39 42.21 -13.99
C PHE A 647 -39.33 41.16 -15.11
N ASP A 648 -38.29 40.35 -15.10
CA ASP A 648 -38.09 39.26 -16.06
C ASP A 648 -37.90 37.91 -15.38
N GLY A 649 -37.54 37.95 -14.07
CA GLY A 649 -37.18 36.72 -13.41
C GLY A 649 -37.02 36.77 -11.93
N ILE A 650 -36.52 35.66 -11.38
CA ILE A 650 -36.25 35.48 -9.94
C ILE A 650 -34.88 34.91 -9.75
N LYS A 651 -34.07 35.57 -8.96
CA LYS A 651 -32.82 35.04 -8.42
C LYS A 651 -33.14 34.19 -7.20
N LEU A 652 -32.80 32.91 -7.28
CA LEU A 652 -33.02 31.93 -6.23
C LEU A 652 -31.71 31.58 -5.54
N LYS A 653 -31.77 31.46 -4.22
CA LYS A 653 -30.70 30.85 -3.42
C LYS A 653 -31.36 29.85 -2.46
N ALA A 654 -30.99 28.58 -2.61
CA ALA A 654 -31.38 27.50 -1.72
C ALA A 654 -30.19 27.02 -0.92
N THR A 655 -30.30 27.06 0.40
CA THR A 655 -29.28 26.51 1.30
C THR A 655 -29.83 25.28 1.98
N LEU A 656 -29.24 24.11 1.71
CA LEU A 656 -29.54 22.87 2.44
C LEU A 656 -28.56 22.74 3.60
N GLN A 657 -29.07 22.44 4.78
CA GLN A 657 -28.25 22.27 5.98
C GLN A 657 -28.86 21.21 6.91
N ASN A 658 -28.02 20.61 7.76
CA ASN A 658 -28.47 19.69 8.78
C ASN A 658 -28.58 20.41 10.14
N THR A 659 -29.80 20.68 10.59
CA THR A 659 -30.07 21.37 11.86
C THR A 659 -30.54 20.45 12.98
N HIS A 660 -30.70 19.15 12.70
CA HIS A 660 -31.20 18.19 13.68
C HIS A 660 -30.15 17.66 14.64
N ASN A 661 -28.87 17.98 14.42
CA ASN A 661 -27.72 17.46 15.21
C ASN A 661 -27.64 15.92 15.24
N ILE A 662 -28.22 15.26 14.27
CA ILE A 662 -28.13 13.82 14.04
C ILE A 662 -27.73 13.57 12.60
N ASP A 663 -27.25 12.37 12.31
CA ASP A 663 -26.85 11.99 10.97
C ASP A 663 -28.06 11.89 10.04
N ALA A 664 -28.03 12.65 8.96
CA ALA A 664 -29.09 12.72 7.95
C ALA A 664 -28.67 11.94 6.69
N SER A 665 -29.29 10.78 6.46
CA SER A 665 -29.03 9.95 5.28
C SER A 665 -29.99 10.25 4.14
N LEU A 666 -29.46 10.45 2.93
CA LEU A 666 -30.28 10.70 1.74
C LEU A 666 -30.76 9.42 1.09
N ARG A 667 -32.05 9.42 0.67
CA ARG A 667 -32.67 8.35 -0.11
C ARG A 667 -33.11 8.86 -1.48
N ALA A 668 -33.01 8.00 -2.48
CA ALA A 668 -33.47 8.30 -3.82
C ALA A 668 -34.99 8.63 -3.86
N THR A 669 -35.77 7.98 -3.00
CA THR A 669 -37.22 8.19 -2.84
C THR A 669 -37.57 9.42 -2.00
N SER A 670 -36.58 10.13 -1.41
CA SER A 670 -36.87 11.39 -0.73
C SER A 670 -37.41 12.43 -1.73
N TYR A 671 -38.42 13.17 -1.32
CA TYR A 671 -39.10 14.10 -2.21
C TYR A 671 -39.51 15.41 -1.53
N ILE A 672 -39.85 16.38 -2.38
CA ILE A 672 -40.57 17.59 -2.03
C ILE A 672 -41.86 17.58 -2.83
N LYS A 673 -42.97 17.98 -2.24
CA LYS A 673 -44.31 18.06 -2.86
C LYS A 673 -45.00 19.32 -2.47
N LEU A 674 -45.59 19.99 -3.45
CA LEU A 674 -46.53 21.10 -3.25
C LEU A 674 -47.95 20.58 -3.48
N THR A 675 -48.79 20.78 -2.49
CA THR A 675 -50.23 20.43 -2.58
C THR A 675 -51.08 21.67 -2.32
N ASN A 676 -52.31 21.65 -2.74
CA ASN A 676 -53.28 22.75 -2.56
C ASN A 676 -52.72 24.08 -3.08
N VAL A 677 -52.03 24.06 -4.20
CA VAL A 677 -51.48 25.27 -4.80
C VAL A 677 -52.58 26.19 -5.25
N ARG A 678 -52.52 27.45 -4.85
CA ARG A 678 -53.42 28.50 -5.24
C ARG A 678 -52.62 29.70 -5.73
N ILE A 679 -53.07 30.32 -6.81
CA ILE A 679 -52.48 31.51 -7.36
C ILE A 679 -53.53 32.61 -7.34
N GLY A 680 -53.14 33.80 -6.99
CA GLY A 680 -54.07 34.90 -6.94
C GLY A 680 -53.43 36.25 -6.86
N VAL A 681 -54.26 37.26 -6.76
CA VAL A 681 -53.87 38.67 -6.63
C VAL A 681 -54.44 39.26 -5.36
N ASP A 682 -53.73 40.22 -4.78
CA ASP A 682 -54.18 41.00 -3.60
C ASP A 682 -54.54 42.42 -3.99
N GLY A 683 -55.41 43.05 -3.19
CA GLY A 683 -55.88 44.43 -3.39
C GLY A 683 -57.07 44.53 -4.37
N GLY A 684 -57.69 43.42 -4.73
CA GLY A 684 -58.74 43.38 -5.75
C GLY A 684 -58.20 43.57 -7.17
N VAL A 685 -59.02 43.22 -8.16
CA VAL A 685 -58.69 43.41 -9.59
C VAL A 685 -59.40 44.61 -10.12
N THR A 686 -58.68 45.62 -10.57
CA THR A 686 -59.25 46.73 -11.33
C THR A 686 -58.91 46.53 -12.80
N ILE A 687 -59.93 46.38 -13.63
CA ILE A 687 -59.78 46.30 -15.09
C ILE A 687 -59.57 47.71 -15.61
N ILE A 688 -58.49 47.97 -16.32
CA ILE A 688 -58.17 49.25 -16.93
C ILE A 688 -58.53 49.18 -18.39
N ASP A 689 -59.65 49.79 -18.77
CA ASP A 689 -60.00 49.97 -20.19
C ASP A 689 -59.24 51.20 -20.72
N LYS A 690 -58.46 51.04 -21.78
CA LYS A 690 -57.78 52.14 -22.47
C LYS A 690 -58.50 52.39 -23.80
#